data_816bdf2fe17e1b22944c68204dc52d16
#
_entry.id   816bdf2fe17e1b22944c68204dc52d16
#
_cell.length_a   1.000
_cell.length_b   1.000
_cell.length_c   1.000
_cell.angle_alpha   90.00
_cell.angle_beta   90.00
_cell.angle_gamma   90.00
#
_symmetry.space_group_name_H-M   'P 1'
#
loop_
_entity.id
_entity.type
_entity.pdbx_description
1 polymer ?
#
loop_
_entity_poly.entity_id
_entity_poly.type
_entity_poly.pdbx_seq_one_letter_code
_entity_poly.pdbx_strand_id
1 'polypeptide(L)'
;MKFIVFLIVTLSISPLIAQDSCSYQLSGYVIDEHDGLPLSDSKVYIIKPRRGVFADSSGYFVFPELCSGTYEFYCKHVGCDAVKKTITIRGNTKQNFYPEHHVDFDVVNVLAKKTINEISLGTRKLSEKDKNETKGFSLGDGLTRINGVRKLSTGNNISKPVIHGLHSNRILILNNGVRQEGQQWGNEHAPEIDPFIADELAVVKGANGVRYGPDAIGGVVLVNPKELRKTPGIVGELNLVGLSNGLQGNTSATLDGNSSKFPAISWRLQGTFKRGGNAKTPDYYLKNTGLKEYNFSCALAYNKPKYGIDFFYSQFNTDIGIFSAAHIGNLTDLQQAFESEEPMESAGFTYDIDRPRQHIEHELFKIKGYLRTGKKGKIALTYARQYNKRLEYDKHAPLNDSLANLNLPALQFELTTHTAEIVWEHIRLKSFKGSVGVNGTYQENTYAGRFFIPNFQKIGAGIFWIESWNPKASKLEIESGVRFDNIYQRVYMWKDETIVSPTQNYMNMSGTIGAIYKVNKQLILRSNLGTAWRPPNINELYSNGLHHGAASIEIGDSTLVTEKAFNASASVEYSGKRLSVVLDAYYNVINDFIYLKPTLVPTVTIKGAFPTFAHDQVNAHLRGLDFTLSYALTKEFKVISKASILRAFNQTSRQHLVMMPADRFENSLEYNFKDGKKVENAYVSLSVTSVLKQSRVPENSDFVNPPEGYTVLNFAAGIDIPLNANSISLGISANNLLNVRYRDYMNRFRYFADEMGRNISLRATIPFTLFTPKSI
;
A
#
# COMPACT_ATOMS: atom_id res chain seq x y z
N MET A 1 7.31 73.02 86.01
CA MET A 1 7.07 71.61 86.02
C MET A 1 7.56 71.02 84.67
N LYS A 2 8.66 70.31 84.74
CA LYS A 2 9.41 69.85 83.57
C LYS A 2 9.09 68.45 83.25
N PHE A 3 8.73 68.12 81.98
CA PHE A 3 8.73 66.76 81.48
C PHE A 3 9.81 66.57 80.46
N ILE A 4 10.68 65.64 80.73
CA ILE A 4 11.78 65.14 79.89
C ILE A 4 11.22 64.02 79.00
N VAL A 5 11.29 64.19 77.67
CA VAL A 5 10.91 63.15 76.71
C VAL A 5 12.20 62.42 76.30
N PHE A 6 12.28 61.11 76.58
CA PHE A 6 13.38 60.25 76.17
C PHE A 6 13.11 59.68 74.76
N LEU A 7 13.94 60.03 73.79
CA LEU A 7 13.82 59.50 72.39
C LEU A 7 14.58 58.20 72.26
N ILE A 8 13.89 57.05 72.12
CA ILE A 8 14.52 55.77 71.82
C ILE A 8 14.59 55.63 70.30
N VAL A 9 15.81 55.66 69.75
CA VAL A 9 16.05 55.32 68.34
C VAL A 9 16.23 53.81 68.26
N THR A 10 15.21 53.12 67.67
CA THR A 10 15.28 51.70 67.29
C THR A 10 15.92 51.59 65.88
N LEU A 11 17.18 51.11 65.80
CA LEU A 11 17.76 50.68 64.52
C LEU A 11 17.05 49.42 64.02
N SER A 12 16.27 49.55 62.96
CA SER A 12 15.72 48.41 62.23
C SER A 12 16.82 47.88 61.30
N ILE A 13 17.42 46.74 61.66
CA ILE A 13 18.25 45.96 60.77
C ILE A 13 17.34 45.24 59.81
N SER A 14 17.20 45.78 58.59
CA SER A 14 16.58 45.04 57.47
C SER A 14 17.55 44.00 56.93
N PRO A 15 17.19 42.72 56.87
CA PRO A 15 18.01 41.72 56.18
C PRO A 15 18.11 42.08 54.70
N LEU A 16 19.33 42.40 54.22
CA LEU A 16 19.62 42.40 52.77
C LEU A 16 19.40 41.01 52.23
N ILE A 17 18.24 40.79 51.63
CA ILE A 17 18.01 39.60 50.77
C ILE A 17 18.91 39.82 49.56
N ALA A 18 20.00 39.07 49.48
CA ALA A 18 20.82 38.98 48.28
C ALA A 18 19.91 38.57 47.12
N GLN A 19 19.68 39.50 46.21
CA GLN A 19 19.02 39.20 44.94
C GLN A 19 19.95 38.26 44.17
N ASP A 20 19.60 36.97 44.11
CA ASP A 20 20.26 36.00 43.22
C ASP A 20 20.25 36.61 41.83
N SER A 21 21.41 37.00 41.31
CA SER A 21 21.55 37.54 39.97
C SER A 21 21.23 36.39 38.98
N CYS A 22 20.05 36.46 38.33
CA CYS A 22 19.62 35.54 37.32
C CYS A 22 20.46 35.77 36.03
N SER A 23 21.72 35.35 36.06
CA SER A 23 22.71 35.61 35.01
C SER A 23 23.05 34.41 34.12
N TYR A 24 22.43 33.24 34.39
CA TYR A 24 22.70 32.03 33.61
C TYR A 24 21.89 32.01 32.33
N GLN A 25 22.36 31.22 31.34
CA GLN A 25 21.66 31.01 30.11
C GLN A 25 21.58 29.52 29.77
N LEU A 26 20.47 29.13 29.14
CA LEU A 26 20.30 27.85 28.45
C LEU A 26 20.47 28.09 26.96
N SER A 27 21.38 27.37 26.30
CA SER A 27 21.57 27.44 24.85
C SER A 27 21.59 26.04 24.24
N GLY A 28 21.33 25.96 22.96
CA GLY A 28 21.34 24.68 22.24
C GLY A 28 20.74 24.79 20.85
N TYR A 29 20.50 23.63 20.25
CA TYR A 29 19.87 23.53 18.95
C TYR A 29 18.52 22.83 19.06
N VAL A 30 17.59 23.28 18.26
CA VAL A 30 16.35 22.54 17.98
C VAL A 30 16.55 21.83 16.65
N ILE A 31 16.50 20.51 16.71
CA ILE A 31 16.85 19.62 15.60
C ILE A 31 15.72 18.63 15.44
N ASP A 32 15.25 18.43 14.22
CA ASP A 32 14.26 17.39 13.93
C ASP A 32 14.80 16.02 14.36
N GLU A 33 14.01 15.29 15.15
CA GLU A 33 14.39 13.97 15.65
C GLU A 33 14.51 12.94 14.52
N HIS A 34 13.79 13.15 13.42
CA HIS A 34 13.69 12.22 12.33
C HIS A 34 14.81 12.36 11.30
N ASP A 35 15.06 13.57 10.80
CA ASP A 35 16.01 13.81 9.71
C ASP A 35 17.29 14.54 10.14
N GLY A 36 17.37 14.97 11.41
CA GLY A 36 18.52 15.68 11.97
C GLY A 36 18.71 17.10 11.43
N LEU A 37 17.70 17.66 10.75
CA LEU A 37 17.75 19.02 10.23
C LEU A 37 17.42 20.05 11.32
N PRO A 38 18.04 21.25 11.29
CA PRO A 38 17.70 22.31 12.22
C PRO A 38 16.28 22.83 11.96
N LEU A 39 15.48 22.95 13.03
CA LEU A 39 14.14 23.50 13.00
C LEU A 39 14.18 25.00 13.36
N SER A 40 14.25 25.85 12.33
CA SER A 40 14.14 27.31 12.46
C SER A 40 12.79 27.73 13.03
N ASP A 41 12.73 28.87 13.67
CA ASP A 41 11.50 29.45 14.25
C ASP A 41 10.82 28.58 15.32
N SER A 42 11.53 27.57 15.84
CA SER A 42 11.07 26.76 16.97
C SER A 42 11.03 27.61 18.23
N LYS A 43 9.94 27.54 18.98
CA LYS A 43 9.78 28.28 20.24
C LYS A 43 10.21 27.41 21.43
N VAL A 44 11.26 27.84 22.17
CA VAL A 44 11.65 27.25 23.45
C VAL A 44 11.10 28.15 24.57
N TYR A 45 10.30 27.60 25.51
CA TYR A 45 9.63 28.41 26.53
C TYR A 45 9.44 27.66 27.84
N ILE A 46 9.23 28.46 28.91
CA ILE A 46 8.80 27.99 30.23
C ILE A 46 7.45 28.61 30.58
N ILE A 47 6.65 27.90 31.38
CA ILE A 47 5.27 28.31 31.73
C ILE A 47 5.29 29.22 32.99
N LYS A 48 6.16 28.93 33.92
CA LYS A 48 6.30 29.74 35.18
C LYS A 48 7.77 30.02 35.44
N PRO A 49 8.22 31.34 35.34
CA PRO A 49 7.50 32.49 34.75
C PRO A 49 7.30 32.33 33.25
N ARG A 50 6.25 32.93 32.67
CA ARG A 50 5.93 32.80 31.26
C ARG A 50 6.92 33.57 30.38
N ARG A 51 7.91 32.83 29.85
CA ARG A 51 9.00 33.38 29.00
C ARG A 51 9.30 32.40 27.87
N GLY A 52 9.76 32.91 26.73
CA GLY A 52 10.15 32.05 25.59
C GLY A 52 11.04 32.80 24.60
N VAL A 53 11.84 32.03 23.87
CA VAL A 53 12.74 32.50 22.80
C VAL A 53 12.49 31.68 21.54
N PHE A 54 12.87 32.21 20.38
CA PHE A 54 12.79 31.50 19.11
C PHE A 54 14.21 31.08 18.67
N ALA A 55 14.28 29.93 18.04
CA ALA A 55 15.47 29.43 17.38
C ALA A 55 15.70 30.18 16.06
N ASP A 56 16.94 30.45 15.73
CA ASP A 56 17.35 31.11 14.48
C ASP A 56 17.30 30.15 13.26
N SER A 57 17.72 30.62 12.09
CA SER A 57 17.73 29.83 10.84
C SER A 57 18.61 28.58 10.87
N SER A 58 19.54 28.49 11.84
CA SER A 58 20.37 27.32 12.10
C SER A 58 19.78 26.39 13.16
N GLY A 59 18.59 26.71 13.69
CA GLY A 59 17.95 26.01 14.80
C GLY A 59 18.55 26.34 16.16
N TYR A 60 19.51 27.29 16.23
CA TYR A 60 20.17 27.67 17.47
C TYR A 60 19.32 28.63 18.30
N PHE A 61 19.23 28.39 19.63
CA PHE A 61 18.52 29.27 20.57
C PHE A 61 19.38 29.60 21.78
N VAL A 62 19.13 30.79 22.38
CA VAL A 62 19.66 31.19 23.65
C VAL A 62 18.50 31.67 24.51
N PHE A 63 18.31 31.06 25.69
CA PHE A 63 17.35 31.47 26.70
C PHE A 63 18.11 32.15 27.85
N PRO A 64 18.14 33.50 27.91
CA PRO A 64 18.98 34.25 28.84
C PRO A 64 18.30 34.43 30.22
N GLU A 65 19.05 35.01 31.17
CA GLU A 65 18.57 35.48 32.47
C GLU A 65 17.83 34.42 33.29
N LEU A 66 18.45 33.26 33.45
CA LEU A 66 17.95 32.17 34.30
C LEU A 66 18.62 32.24 35.65
N CYS A 67 17.85 32.08 36.71
CA CYS A 67 18.36 31.87 38.07
C CYS A 67 18.77 30.41 38.26
N SER A 68 19.55 30.12 39.31
CA SER A 68 19.79 28.76 39.75
C SER A 68 18.47 28.12 40.15
N GLY A 69 18.16 26.92 39.62
CA GLY A 69 16.88 26.25 39.85
C GLY A 69 16.53 25.19 38.82
N THR A 70 15.46 24.49 39.06
CA THR A 70 14.94 23.45 38.12
C THR A 70 13.74 24.02 37.39
N TYR A 71 13.80 23.98 36.05
CA TYR A 71 12.78 24.50 35.17
C TYR A 71 12.23 23.42 34.25
N GLU A 72 10.95 23.53 33.91
CA GLU A 72 10.32 22.74 32.85
C GLU A 72 10.35 23.55 31.54
N PHE A 73 11.22 23.16 30.64
CA PHE A 73 11.30 23.73 29.30
C PHE A 73 10.44 22.98 28.32
N TYR A 74 9.74 23.70 27.49
CA TYR A 74 8.95 23.21 26.38
C TYR A 74 9.55 23.73 25.08
N CYS A 75 9.69 22.86 24.10
CA CYS A 75 10.06 23.22 22.74
C CYS A 75 8.92 22.87 21.79
N LYS A 76 8.44 23.86 21.01
CA LYS A 76 7.39 23.68 20.02
C LYS A 76 7.80 24.29 18.69
N HIS A 77 7.66 23.51 17.62
CA HIS A 77 7.78 23.96 16.24
C HIS A 77 6.45 23.79 15.53
N VAL A 78 6.21 24.55 14.43
CA VAL A 78 5.00 24.37 13.61
C VAL A 78 5.05 22.98 12.97
N GLY A 79 4.02 22.16 13.20
CA GLY A 79 3.97 20.78 12.72
C GLY A 79 4.74 19.77 13.59
N CYS A 80 5.15 20.13 14.82
CA CYS A 80 5.79 19.21 15.77
C CYS A 80 4.99 19.13 17.07
N ASP A 81 5.02 17.96 17.71
CA ASP A 81 4.57 17.85 19.09
C ASP A 81 5.51 18.60 20.03
N ALA A 82 4.95 19.21 21.09
CA ALA A 82 5.76 19.93 22.05
C ALA A 82 6.61 18.96 22.88
N VAL A 83 7.92 19.12 22.81
CA VAL A 83 8.87 18.36 23.64
C VAL A 83 9.06 19.05 24.98
N LYS A 84 8.81 18.32 26.07
CA LYS A 84 9.02 18.80 27.45
C LYS A 84 10.33 18.20 28.00
N LYS A 85 11.17 19.07 28.63
CA LYS A 85 12.37 18.65 29.36
C LYS A 85 12.48 19.39 30.70
N THR A 86 12.75 18.64 31.76
CA THR A 86 13.09 19.21 33.07
C THR A 86 14.61 19.41 33.15
N ILE A 87 15.07 20.64 33.29
CA ILE A 87 16.50 21.01 33.27
C ILE A 87 16.83 21.80 34.55
N THR A 88 17.87 21.34 35.24
CA THR A 88 18.40 22.05 36.42
C THR A 88 19.53 22.99 36.00
N ILE A 89 19.33 24.28 36.22
CA ILE A 89 20.30 25.36 35.92
C ILE A 89 21.14 25.60 37.17
N ARG A 90 22.44 25.40 37.07
CA ARG A 90 23.44 25.75 38.09
C ARG A 90 24.59 26.58 37.55
N GLY A 91 24.48 26.97 36.26
CA GLY A 91 25.43 27.70 35.46
C GLY A 91 24.96 27.77 34.01
N ASN A 92 25.76 28.33 33.11
CA ASN A 92 25.46 28.33 31.68
C ASN A 92 25.35 26.87 31.19
N THR A 93 24.16 26.51 30.72
CA THR A 93 23.81 25.13 30.37
C THR A 93 23.59 24.99 28.86
N LYS A 94 24.03 23.86 28.28
CA LYS A 94 23.76 23.51 26.86
C LYS A 94 22.86 22.32 26.80
N GLN A 95 21.71 22.44 26.10
CA GLN A 95 20.74 21.38 25.91
C GLN A 95 20.06 21.51 24.58
N ASN A 96 20.10 20.45 23.77
CA ASN A 96 19.35 20.37 22.51
C ASN A 96 17.95 19.81 22.74
N PHE A 97 17.00 20.27 21.91
CA PHE A 97 15.67 19.74 21.81
C PHE A 97 15.51 18.99 20.46
N TYR A 98 14.80 17.87 20.51
CA TYR A 98 14.56 17.02 19.35
C TYR A 98 13.05 16.81 19.18
N PRO A 99 12.29 17.83 18.73
CA PRO A 99 10.90 17.64 18.39
C PRO A 99 10.78 16.80 17.13
N GLU A 100 9.82 15.88 17.13
CA GLU A 100 9.44 15.10 15.96
C GLU A 100 8.49 15.94 15.10
N HIS A 101 8.85 16.20 13.85
CA HIS A 101 8.04 17.00 12.94
C HIS A 101 6.90 16.15 12.38
N HIS A 102 5.69 16.34 12.93
CA HIS A 102 4.46 15.83 12.34
C HIS A 102 3.93 16.87 11.36
N VAL A 103 3.99 16.56 10.09
CA VAL A 103 3.38 17.42 9.08
C VAL A 103 1.90 17.06 8.98
N ASP A 104 1.06 17.66 9.84
CA ASP A 104 -0.38 17.70 9.61
C ASP A 104 -0.64 18.74 8.51
N PHE A 105 -0.99 18.26 7.34
CA PHE A 105 -1.49 19.09 6.25
C PHE A 105 -2.96 18.83 6.00
N ASP A 106 -3.81 19.69 6.54
CA ASP A 106 -5.06 20.03 5.88
C ASP A 106 -4.72 20.80 4.60
N VAL A 107 -5.25 20.34 3.49
CA VAL A 107 -5.09 20.73 2.09
C VAL A 107 -4.06 19.89 1.35
N VAL A 108 -4.59 18.88 0.62
CA VAL A 108 -4.02 18.28 -0.61
C VAL A 108 -2.52 18.61 -0.84
N ASN A 109 -1.67 18.15 0.05
CA ASN A 109 -0.24 18.08 -0.20
C ASN A 109 0.24 16.69 0.19
N VAL A 110 0.30 15.84 -0.82
CA VAL A 110 0.96 14.56 -0.79
C VAL A 110 2.47 14.79 -0.67
N LEU A 111 2.91 15.18 0.51
CA LEU A 111 4.31 15.06 0.89
C LEU A 111 4.38 13.93 1.92
N ALA A 112 4.45 12.72 1.39
CA ALA A 112 4.83 11.55 2.15
C ALA A 112 6.05 11.86 3.02
N LYS A 113 6.14 11.28 4.22
CA LYS A 113 7.43 11.10 4.91
C LYS A 113 8.42 10.64 3.85
N LYS A 114 9.36 11.51 3.50
CA LYS A 114 10.28 11.31 2.39
C LYS A 114 11.24 10.20 2.77
N THR A 115 10.86 8.95 2.50
CA THR A 115 11.89 7.91 2.41
C THR A 115 12.81 8.31 1.27
N ILE A 116 14.11 8.24 1.48
CA ILE A 116 15.19 8.63 0.55
C ILE A 116 14.97 8.06 -0.86
N ASN A 117 14.14 7.03 -0.98
CA ASN A 117 14.01 6.14 -2.12
C ASN A 117 12.88 6.52 -3.11
N GLU A 118 12.17 7.63 -2.89
CA GLU A 118 10.96 7.96 -3.67
C GLU A 118 10.95 9.40 -4.19
N ILE A 119 12.10 10.04 -4.23
CA ILE A 119 12.22 11.48 -4.50
C ILE A 119 11.82 11.79 -5.94
N SER A 120 12.34 11.05 -6.90
CA SER A 120 12.16 11.34 -8.34
C SER A 120 10.92 10.68 -8.95
N LEU A 121 10.47 9.57 -8.40
CA LEU A 121 9.25 8.88 -8.81
C LEU A 121 8.05 9.41 -8.05
N GLY A 122 6.97 9.69 -8.75
CA GLY A 122 5.73 10.17 -8.15
C GLY A 122 5.06 9.10 -7.30
N THR A 123 5.07 9.27 -5.97
CA THR A 123 4.27 8.43 -5.08
C THR A 123 2.85 8.98 -5.01
N ARG A 124 1.86 8.14 -5.26
CA ARG A 124 0.44 8.49 -5.18
C ARG A 124 -0.20 7.76 -4.00
N LYS A 125 -0.61 8.51 -2.99
CA LYS A 125 -1.28 7.98 -1.80
C LYS A 125 -2.78 7.99 -1.98
N LEU A 126 -3.43 6.99 -1.39
CA LEU A 126 -4.86 6.99 -1.21
C LEU A 126 -5.22 8.04 -0.14
N SER A 127 -6.17 8.93 -0.45
CA SER A 127 -6.63 9.93 0.53
C SER A 127 -7.37 9.27 1.69
N GLU A 128 -7.45 9.92 2.86
CA GLU A 128 -8.22 9.43 4.01
C GLU A 128 -9.68 9.18 3.64
N LYS A 129 -10.27 10.09 2.85
CA LYS A 129 -11.62 9.92 2.31
C LYS A 129 -11.73 8.64 1.47
N ASP A 130 -10.83 8.44 0.49
CA ASP A 130 -10.86 7.26 -0.37
C ASP A 130 -10.61 5.97 0.44
N LYS A 131 -9.71 5.98 1.44
CA LYS A 131 -9.51 4.85 2.36
C LYS A 131 -10.81 4.52 3.10
N ASN A 132 -11.48 5.53 3.65
CA ASN A 132 -12.73 5.36 4.36
C ASN A 132 -13.84 4.84 3.43
N GLU A 133 -13.95 5.34 2.20
CA GLU A 133 -14.94 4.88 1.22
C GLU A 133 -14.68 3.44 0.75
N THR A 134 -13.45 2.96 0.80
CA THR A 134 -13.07 1.62 0.33
C THR A 134 -12.84 0.62 1.47
N LYS A 135 -13.07 0.99 2.74
CA LYS A 135 -13.07 0.04 3.86
C LYS A 135 -14.03 -1.12 3.58
N GLY A 136 -13.55 -2.35 3.79
CA GLY A 136 -14.32 -3.57 3.54
C GLY A 136 -14.16 -4.19 2.14
N PHE A 137 -13.66 -3.45 1.16
CA PHE A 137 -13.29 -3.98 -0.15
C PHE A 137 -11.92 -4.67 -0.11
N SER A 138 -11.55 -5.34 -1.21
CA SER A 138 -10.21 -5.92 -1.36
C SER A 138 -9.13 -4.82 -1.53
N LEU A 139 -7.86 -5.18 -1.32
CA LEU A 139 -6.73 -4.26 -1.55
C LEU A 139 -6.71 -3.76 -3.00
N GLY A 140 -6.92 -4.66 -3.97
CA GLY A 140 -6.93 -4.32 -5.39
C GLY A 140 -8.04 -3.32 -5.74
N ASP A 141 -9.24 -3.52 -5.18
CA ASP A 141 -10.38 -2.59 -5.39
C ASP A 141 -10.09 -1.21 -4.80
N GLY A 142 -9.57 -1.15 -3.57
CA GLY A 142 -9.22 0.10 -2.91
C GLY A 142 -8.22 0.93 -3.71
N LEU A 143 -7.20 0.28 -4.25
CA LEU A 143 -6.15 0.94 -5.05
C LEU A 143 -6.66 1.53 -6.38
N THR A 144 -7.79 1.08 -6.92
CA THR A 144 -8.38 1.67 -8.14
C THR A 144 -8.83 3.13 -8.00
N ARG A 145 -8.89 3.65 -6.77
CA ARG A 145 -9.14 5.08 -6.51
C ARG A 145 -7.93 5.95 -6.89
N ILE A 146 -6.73 5.37 -6.93
CA ILE A 146 -5.53 6.05 -7.42
C ILE A 146 -5.57 6.09 -8.95
N ASN A 147 -5.46 7.27 -9.54
CA ASN A 147 -5.46 7.42 -11.00
C ASN A 147 -4.30 6.65 -11.64
N GLY A 148 -4.53 6.00 -12.80
CA GLY A 148 -3.56 5.12 -13.46
C GLY A 148 -3.47 3.71 -12.87
N VAL A 149 -4.22 3.42 -11.80
CA VAL A 149 -4.33 2.07 -11.24
C VAL A 149 -5.68 1.46 -11.64
N ARG A 150 -5.63 0.24 -12.14
CA ARG A 150 -6.76 -0.61 -12.49
C ARG A 150 -6.72 -1.88 -11.66
N LYS A 151 -7.66 -2.77 -11.89
CA LYS A 151 -7.63 -4.12 -11.34
C LYS A 151 -7.74 -5.16 -12.46
N LEU A 152 -7.05 -6.26 -12.28
CA LEU A 152 -7.31 -7.52 -12.97
C LEU A 152 -8.13 -8.36 -12.00
N SER A 153 -9.33 -8.77 -12.40
CA SER A 153 -10.24 -9.55 -11.54
C SER A 153 -10.44 -10.96 -12.06
N THR A 154 -10.69 -11.89 -11.15
CA THR A 154 -11.23 -13.20 -11.42
C THR A 154 -12.48 -13.35 -10.53
N GLY A 155 -13.60 -12.91 -11.08
CA GLY A 155 -14.83 -12.72 -10.30
C GLY A 155 -14.75 -11.57 -9.29
N ASN A 156 -15.56 -11.65 -8.22
CA ASN A 156 -15.80 -10.54 -7.32
C ASN A 156 -14.79 -10.42 -6.16
N ASN A 157 -14.23 -11.56 -5.74
CA ASN A 157 -13.43 -11.63 -4.52
C ASN A 157 -11.93 -11.64 -4.77
N ILE A 158 -11.51 -11.81 -6.02
CA ILE A 158 -10.10 -11.90 -6.40
C ILE A 158 -9.76 -10.71 -7.30
N SER A 159 -8.91 -9.81 -6.83
CA SER A 159 -8.45 -8.68 -7.62
C SER A 159 -6.98 -8.35 -7.37
N LYS A 160 -6.26 -8.07 -8.45
CA LYS A 160 -4.86 -7.63 -8.45
C LYS A 160 -4.74 -6.21 -8.96
N PRO A 161 -3.85 -5.38 -8.39
CA PRO A 161 -3.58 -4.07 -8.96
C PRO A 161 -2.91 -4.19 -10.33
N VAL A 162 -3.32 -3.31 -11.25
CA VAL A 162 -2.73 -3.12 -12.56
C VAL A 162 -2.25 -1.68 -12.65
N ILE A 163 -0.96 -1.45 -12.82
CA ILE A 163 -0.36 -0.11 -12.94
C ILE A 163 0.16 0.05 -14.36
N HIS A 164 -0.38 1.01 -15.10
CA HIS A 164 0.04 1.29 -16.48
C HIS A 164 -0.02 0.05 -17.42
N GLY A 165 -1.02 -0.82 -17.22
CA GLY A 165 -1.18 -2.07 -17.97
C GLY A 165 -0.34 -3.25 -17.47
N LEU A 166 0.55 -3.04 -16.52
CA LEU A 166 1.41 -4.06 -15.92
C LEU A 166 0.78 -4.59 -14.62
N HIS A 167 0.86 -5.90 -14.40
CA HIS A 167 0.27 -6.59 -13.24
C HIS A 167 1.09 -7.81 -12.80
N SER A 168 0.64 -8.47 -11.74
CA SER A 168 1.20 -9.75 -11.22
C SER A 168 2.71 -9.64 -10.97
N ASN A 169 3.52 -10.43 -11.67
CA ASN A 169 4.97 -10.52 -11.49
C ASN A 169 5.75 -9.24 -11.85
N ARG A 170 5.08 -8.16 -12.27
CA ARG A 170 5.70 -6.87 -12.60
C ARG A 170 5.40 -5.77 -11.60
N ILE A 171 4.58 -6.07 -10.58
CA ILE A 171 4.23 -5.14 -9.52
C ILE A 171 4.60 -5.76 -8.19
N LEU A 172 5.45 -5.07 -7.44
CA LEU A 172 5.74 -5.45 -6.07
C LEU A 172 4.67 -4.91 -5.13
N ILE A 173 4.26 -5.73 -4.18
CA ILE A 173 3.42 -5.30 -3.07
C ILE A 173 4.22 -5.47 -1.80
N LEU A 174 4.39 -4.39 -1.06
CA LEU A 174 5.12 -4.38 0.20
C LEU A 174 4.14 -4.29 1.36
N ASN A 175 4.08 -5.35 2.16
CA ASN A 175 3.35 -5.39 3.42
C ASN A 175 4.29 -5.01 4.56
N ASN A 176 4.10 -3.84 5.14
CA ASN A 176 4.99 -3.32 6.20
C ASN A 176 6.47 -3.36 5.80
N GLY A 177 6.77 -3.01 4.52
CA GLY A 177 8.11 -3.01 3.96
C GLY A 177 8.69 -4.37 3.58
N VAL A 178 7.93 -5.47 3.72
CA VAL A 178 8.31 -6.81 3.27
C VAL A 178 7.57 -7.12 1.97
N ARG A 179 8.28 -7.61 0.96
CA ARG A 179 7.68 -8.08 -0.29
C ARG A 179 6.68 -9.19 0.01
N GLN A 180 5.42 -9.01 -0.40
CA GLN A 180 4.37 -10.00 -0.29
C GLN A 180 4.57 -11.10 -1.32
N GLU A 181 4.65 -12.33 -0.87
CA GLU A 181 4.78 -13.53 -1.71
C GLU A 181 3.46 -14.31 -1.74
N GLY A 182 3.30 -15.24 -2.68
CA GLY A 182 2.12 -16.09 -2.81
C GLY A 182 1.14 -15.67 -3.91
N GLN A 183 1.34 -14.52 -4.55
CA GLN A 183 0.48 -14.02 -5.63
C GLN A 183 1.01 -14.31 -7.05
N GLN A 184 2.18 -14.90 -7.19
CA GLN A 184 2.90 -15.00 -8.46
C GLN A 184 2.36 -16.07 -9.40
N TRP A 185 1.73 -17.11 -8.87
CA TRP A 185 1.44 -18.37 -9.60
C TRP A 185 0.33 -18.29 -10.63
N GLY A 186 -0.47 -17.23 -10.59
CA GLY A 186 -1.56 -17.05 -11.53
C GLY A 186 -2.25 -15.69 -11.39
N ASN A 187 -3.10 -15.39 -12.35
CA ASN A 187 -3.86 -14.13 -12.35
C ASN A 187 -4.97 -14.12 -11.28
N GLU A 188 -5.40 -15.27 -10.82
CA GLU A 188 -6.45 -15.53 -9.83
C GLU A 188 -5.93 -15.60 -8.37
N HIS A 189 -4.70 -15.21 -8.14
CA HIS A 189 -4.14 -15.12 -6.80
C HIS A 189 -4.02 -13.66 -6.37
N ALA A 190 -4.99 -13.19 -5.57
CA ALA A 190 -4.98 -11.84 -5.02
C ALA A 190 -3.89 -11.67 -3.94
N PRO A 191 -3.46 -10.45 -3.63
CA PRO A 191 -2.61 -10.19 -2.47
C PRO A 191 -3.33 -10.54 -1.16
N GLU A 192 -2.76 -11.47 -0.38
CA GLU A 192 -3.28 -11.88 0.92
C GLU A 192 -2.84 -10.90 2.01
N ILE A 193 -3.45 -9.73 2.02
CA ILE A 193 -3.21 -8.66 2.99
C ILE A 193 -4.55 -8.12 3.47
N ASP A 194 -4.74 -8.03 4.78
CA ASP A 194 -5.90 -7.36 5.35
C ASP A 194 -5.82 -5.85 5.13
N PRO A 195 -6.72 -5.23 4.33
CA PRO A 195 -6.68 -3.80 4.08
C PRO A 195 -6.87 -2.94 5.34
N PHE A 196 -7.49 -3.47 6.39
CA PHE A 196 -7.69 -2.74 7.65
C PHE A 196 -6.39 -2.52 8.45
N ILE A 197 -5.30 -3.25 8.13
CA ILE A 197 -4.00 -3.01 8.74
C ILE A 197 -3.35 -1.71 8.26
N ALA A 198 -3.73 -1.24 7.06
CA ALA A 198 -3.07 -0.15 6.37
C ALA A 198 -3.54 1.23 6.87
N ASP A 199 -2.62 2.00 7.41
CA ASP A 199 -2.77 3.44 7.60
C ASP A 199 -2.43 4.19 6.31
N GLU A 200 -1.38 3.75 5.63
CA GLU A 200 -0.96 4.29 4.35
C GLU A 200 -1.06 3.22 3.26
N LEU A 201 -1.87 3.52 2.24
CA LEU A 201 -1.88 2.83 0.95
C LEU A 201 -1.35 3.77 -0.11
N ALA A 202 -0.25 3.38 -0.75
CA ALA A 202 0.38 4.21 -1.76
C ALA A 202 0.89 3.37 -2.94
N VAL A 203 1.04 4.03 -4.09
CA VAL A 203 1.60 3.44 -5.30
C VAL A 203 2.76 4.31 -5.78
N VAL A 204 3.92 3.71 -5.94
CA VAL A 204 5.07 4.29 -6.63
C VAL A 204 5.04 3.77 -8.05
N LYS A 205 4.78 4.63 -9.02
CA LYS A 205 4.63 4.25 -10.43
C LYS A 205 5.99 4.25 -11.14
N GLY A 206 6.20 3.29 -12.04
CA GLY A 206 7.40 3.19 -12.88
C GLY A 206 8.45 2.20 -12.37
N ALA A 207 9.61 2.16 -13.02
CA ALA A 207 10.67 1.21 -12.75
C ALA A 207 11.42 1.53 -11.44
N ASN A 208 11.15 0.77 -10.41
CA ASN A 208 11.72 0.90 -9.06
C ASN A 208 12.73 -0.22 -8.72
N GLY A 209 13.30 -0.85 -9.73
CA GLY A 209 14.18 -2.01 -9.54
C GLY A 209 15.38 -1.76 -8.64
N VAL A 210 15.91 -0.54 -8.59
CA VAL A 210 17.11 -0.23 -7.81
C VAL A 210 16.86 -0.38 -6.31
N ARG A 211 15.78 0.16 -5.77
CA ARG A 211 15.51 0.06 -4.32
C ARG A 211 14.90 -1.30 -3.94
N TYR A 212 13.96 -1.78 -4.72
CA TYR A 212 13.13 -2.91 -4.33
C TYR A 212 13.52 -4.24 -4.98
N GLY A 213 14.41 -4.21 -5.95
CA GLY A 213 14.93 -5.39 -6.63
C GLY A 213 14.14 -5.81 -7.85
N PRO A 214 14.35 -7.05 -8.33
CA PRO A 214 13.64 -7.61 -9.47
C PRO A 214 12.13 -7.58 -9.30
N ASP A 215 11.41 -7.59 -10.43
CA ASP A 215 9.94 -7.56 -10.54
C ASP A 215 9.30 -6.17 -10.33
N ALA A 216 10.04 -5.12 -9.92
CA ALA A 216 9.52 -3.76 -9.79
C ALA A 216 9.51 -3.01 -11.14
N ILE A 217 8.92 -3.60 -12.18
CA ILE A 217 8.88 -3.05 -13.55
C ILE A 217 7.76 -2.01 -13.68
N GLY A 218 6.54 -2.34 -13.25
CA GLY A 218 5.35 -1.49 -13.37
C GLY A 218 5.18 -0.53 -12.21
N GLY A 219 5.74 -0.86 -11.05
CA GLY A 219 5.65 -0.04 -9.86
C GLY A 219 5.62 -0.86 -8.57
N VAL A 220 5.44 -0.15 -7.47
CA VAL A 220 5.40 -0.73 -6.12
C VAL A 220 4.17 -0.23 -5.38
N VAL A 221 3.43 -1.16 -4.78
CA VAL A 221 2.33 -0.87 -3.86
C VAL A 221 2.85 -0.93 -2.44
N LEU A 222 2.62 0.12 -1.67
CA LEU A 222 3.03 0.23 -0.28
C LEU A 222 1.80 0.08 0.61
N VAL A 223 1.83 -0.92 1.49
CA VAL A 223 0.82 -1.18 2.52
C VAL A 223 1.50 -1.01 3.87
N ASN A 224 1.43 0.19 4.43
CA ASN A 224 2.12 0.53 5.66
C ASN A 224 1.12 0.65 6.81
N PRO A 225 1.31 -0.07 7.92
CA PRO A 225 0.51 0.12 9.13
C PRO A 225 0.84 1.46 9.78
N LYS A 226 -0.10 1.98 10.57
CA LYS A 226 0.12 3.15 11.42
C LYS A 226 1.33 2.93 12.33
N GLU A 227 2.09 3.98 12.62
CA GLU A 227 3.15 3.92 13.62
C GLU A 227 2.60 3.48 14.98
N LEU A 228 3.40 2.72 15.72
CA LEU A 228 3.01 2.30 17.06
C LEU A 228 2.95 3.51 17.99
N ARG A 229 1.98 3.50 18.90
CA ARG A 229 1.70 4.58 19.84
C ARG A 229 2.93 4.88 20.71
N LYS A 230 3.36 6.15 20.76
CA LYS A 230 4.50 6.60 21.58
C LYS A 230 4.05 7.26 22.90
N THR A 231 2.79 7.68 22.98
CA THR A 231 2.22 8.29 24.20
C THR A 231 1.62 7.22 25.10
N PRO A 232 1.85 7.25 26.43
CA PRO A 232 1.31 6.26 27.34
C PRO A 232 -0.22 6.14 27.28
N GLY A 233 -0.72 4.93 27.45
CA GLY A 233 -2.16 4.65 27.45
C GLY A 233 -2.52 3.52 26.49
N ILE A 234 -3.82 3.18 26.47
CA ILE A 234 -4.40 2.16 25.59
C ILE A 234 -5.59 2.80 24.89
N VAL A 235 -5.54 2.81 23.56
CA VAL A 235 -6.62 3.28 22.68
C VAL A 235 -7.00 2.19 21.71
N GLY A 236 -8.17 2.27 21.14
CA GLY A 236 -8.62 1.34 20.13
C GLY A 236 -9.51 1.97 19.09
N GLU A 237 -9.79 1.21 18.06
CA GLU A 237 -10.68 1.56 16.97
C GLU A 237 -11.49 0.33 16.56
N LEU A 238 -12.80 0.49 16.44
CA LEU A 238 -13.71 -0.52 15.90
C LEU A 238 -14.23 -0.04 14.56
N ASN A 239 -14.05 -0.85 13.52
CA ASN A 239 -14.60 -0.62 12.18
C ASN A 239 -15.71 -1.62 11.90
N LEU A 240 -16.87 -1.13 11.49
CA LEU A 240 -18.03 -1.92 11.10
C LEU A 240 -18.41 -1.53 9.67
N VAL A 241 -18.54 -2.51 8.78
CA VAL A 241 -18.90 -2.27 7.38
C VAL A 241 -19.94 -3.30 6.96
N GLY A 242 -21.06 -2.82 6.41
CA GLY A 242 -22.09 -3.62 5.77
C GLY A 242 -22.18 -3.30 4.29
N LEU A 243 -22.24 -4.32 3.42
CA LEU A 243 -22.38 -4.20 1.97
C LEU A 243 -23.68 -4.88 1.55
N SER A 244 -24.51 -4.21 0.75
CA SER A 244 -25.80 -4.74 0.30
C SER A 244 -25.67 -5.85 -0.71
N ASN A 245 -24.67 -5.80 -1.59
CA ASN A 245 -24.40 -6.87 -2.54
C ASN A 245 -23.64 -8.01 -1.85
N GLY A 246 -24.19 -9.23 -1.94
CA GLY A 246 -23.70 -10.37 -1.18
C GLY A 246 -24.04 -10.31 0.32
N LEU A 247 -24.81 -9.31 0.81
CA LEU A 247 -25.12 -9.08 2.23
C LEU A 247 -23.88 -9.28 3.12
N GLN A 248 -22.76 -8.66 2.70
CA GLN A 248 -21.47 -8.86 3.36
C GLN A 248 -21.35 -7.99 4.61
N GLY A 249 -20.91 -8.60 5.71
CA GLY A 249 -20.54 -7.92 6.94
C GLY A 249 -19.04 -8.02 7.21
N ASN A 250 -18.42 -6.91 7.60
CA ASN A 250 -17.01 -6.84 7.97
C ASN A 250 -16.88 -6.14 9.32
N THR A 251 -16.10 -6.72 10.21
CA THR A 251 -15.77 -6.14 11.51
C THR A 251 -14.26 -6.20 11.71
N SER A 252 -13.64 -5.07 12.04
CA SER A 252 -12.22 -5.01 12.37
C SER A 252 -12.02 -4.21 13.64
N ALA A 253 -11.23 -4.73 14.56
CA ALA A 253 -10.87 -4.07 15.82
C ALA A 253 -9.36 -3.96 15.96
N THR A 254 -8.90 -2.78 16.40
CA THR A 254 -7.48 -2.50 16.66
C THR A 254 -7.33 -1.97 18.09
N LEU A 255 -6.29 -2.42 18.80
CA LEU A 255 -5.86 -1.91 20.09
C LEU A 255 -4.40 -1.47 20.00
N ASP A 256 -4.12 -0.24 20.40
CA ASP A 256 -2.78 0.34 20.48
C ASP A 256 -2.43 0.68 21.92
N GLY A 257 -1.26 0.26 22.37
CA GLY A 257 -0.80 0.53 23.72
C GLY A 257 0.65 1.01 23.81
N ASN A 258 0.90 1.86 24.81
CA ASN A 258 2.24 2.23 25.24
C ASN A 258 2.31 2.26 26.76
N SER A 259 3.40 1.76 27.32
CA SER A 259 3.59 1.65 28.75
C SER A 259 4.08 2.96 29.38
N SER A 260 3.40 3.46 30.40
CA SER A 260 3.87 4.61 31.18
C SER A 260 5.15 4.30 32.00
N LYS A 261 5.29 3.06 32.47
CA LYS A 261 6.48 2.58 33.20
C LYS A 261 7.69 2.39 32.29
N PHE A 262 7.44 1.91 31.06
CA PHE A 262 8.46 1.61 30.04
C PHE A 262 8.07 2.27 28.71
N PRO A 263 8.25 3.62 28.59
CA PRO A 263 7.77 4.36 27.40
C PRO A 263 8.39 3.90 26.07
N ALA A 264 9.52 3.19 26.13
CA ALA A 264 10.13 2.57 24.96
C ALA A 264 9.33 1.38 24.40
N ILE A 265 8.36 0.81 25.17
CA ILE A 265 7.57 -0.34 24.75
C ILE A 265 6.23 0.13 24.21
N SER A 266 5.97 -0.23 22.97
CA SER A 266 4.70 0.00 22.27
C SER A 266 4.20 -1.29 21.64
N TRP A 267 2.89 -1.45 21.55
CA TRP A 267 2.29 -2.64 20.97
C TRP A 267 0.98 -2.34 20.25
N ARG A 268 0.61 -3.21 19.31
CA ARG A 268 -0.68 -3.23 18.61
C ARG A 268 -1.18 -4.64 18.50
N LEU A 269 -2.49 -4.81 18.66
CA LEU A 269 -3.25 -6.00 18.29
C LEU A 269 -4.37 -5.59 17.34
N GLN A 270 -4.61 -6.39 16.32
CA GLN A 270 -5.68 -6.15 15.37
C GLN A 270 -6.28 -7.48 14.92
N GLY A 271 -7.61 -7.50 14.75
CA GLY A 271 -8.33 -8.64 14.21
C GLY A 271 -9.45 -8.20 13.29
N THR A 272 -9.69 -8.98 12.22
CA THR A 272 -10.72 -8.71 11.22
C THR A 272 -11.51 -9.97 10.93
N PHE A 273 -12.82 -9.83 10.81
CA PHE A 273 -13.73 -10.88 10.34
C PHE A 273 -14.57 -10.32 9.18
N LYS A 274 -14.71 -11.12 8.09
CA LYS A 274 -15.58 -10.81 6.96
C LYS A 274 -16.40 -12.03 6.57
N ARG A 275 -17.67 -11.83 6.23
CA ARG A 275 -18.56 -12.86 5.70
C ARG A 275 -19.44 -12.24 4.63
N GLY A 276 -19.47 -12.82 3.43
CA GLY A 276 -20.34 -12.44 2.33
C GLY A 276 -20.91 -13.66 1.64
N GLY A 277 -22.14 -13.55 1.15
CA GLY A 277 -22.80 -14.57 0.34
C GLY A 277 -22.60 -14.33 -1.16
N ASN A 278 -23.37 -15.03 -1.98
CA ASN A 278 -23.33 -14.89 -3.43
C ASN A 278 -23.53 -13.44 -3.86
N ALA A 279 -22.64 -12.98 -4.73
CA ALA A 279 -22.78 -11.66 -5.34
C ALA A 279 -23.90 -11.64 -6.38
N LYS A 280 -24.52 -10.47 -6.56
CA LYS A 280 -25.61 -10.24 -7.50
C LYS A 280 -25.19 -9.27 -8.60
N THR A 281 -25.39 -9.65 -9.85
CA THR A 281 -25.38 -8.76 -11.00
C THR A 281 -26.67 -7.89 -10.98
N PRO A 282 -26.93 -7.01 -11.92
CA PRO A 282 -28.23 -6.37 -12.02
C PRO A 282 -29.42 -7.34 -12.07
N ASP A 283 -29.27 -8.50 -12.74
CA ASP A 283 -30.38 -9.38 -13.10
C ASP A 283 -30.35 -10.73 -12.36
N TYR A 284 -29.17 -11.30 -12.05
CA TYR A 284 -29.03 -12.64 -11.48
C TYR A 284 -27.96 -12.72 -10.39
N TYR A 285 -27.97 -13.78 -9.57
CA TYR A 285 -26.91 -14.11 -8.62
C TYR A 285 -25.82 -14.93 -9.28
N LEU A 286 -24.58 -14.60 -8.96
CA LEU A 286 -23.40 -15.40 -9.36
C LEU A 286 -23.25 -16.57 -8.41
N LYS A 287 -23.48 -17.78 -8.93
CA LYS A 287 -23.46 -19.02 -8.16
C LYS A 287 -22.09 -19.28 -7.54
N ASN A 288 -22.07 -19.58 -6.23
CA ASN A 288 -20.87 -19.94 -5.47
C ASN A 288 -19.78 -18.85 -5.47
N THR A 289 -20.15 -17.61 -5.11
CA THR A 289 -19.22 -16.47 -5.00
C THR A 289 -19.16 -15.93 -3.58
N GLY A 290 -19.48 -16.76 -2.58
CA GLY A 290 -19.38 -16.41 -1.18
C GLY A 290 -17.93 -16.22 -0.71
N LEU A 291 -17.76 -15.50 0.39
CA LEU A 291 -16.48 -15.17 1.03
C LEU A 291 -16.57 -15.36 2.53
N LYS A 292 -15.54 -15.95 3.13
CA LYS A 292 -15.29 -15.93 4.57
C LYS A 292 -13.82 -15.64 4.82
N GLU A 293 -13.54 -14.63 5.65
CA GLU A 293 -12.18 -14.19 5.93
C GLU A 293 -12.03 -13.88 7.42
N TYR A 294 -10.92 -14.30 8.03
CA TYR A 294 -10.56 -13.97 9.40
C TYR A 294 -9.05 -13.75 9.49
N ASN A 295 -8.67 -12.56 9.92
CA ASN A 295 -7.29 -12.09 9.94
C ASN A 295 -6.90 -11.66 11.34
N PHE A 296 -5.63 -11.78 11.63
CA PHE A 296 -5.04 -11.31 12.87
C PHE A 296 -3.68 -10.68 12.62
N SER A 297 -3.35 -9.62 13.35
CA SER A 297 -1.99 -9.09 13.38
C SER A 297 -1.60 -8.60 14.75
N CYS A 298 -0.30 -8.68 15.05
CA CYS A 298 0.27 -8.08 16.24
C CYS A 298 1.61 -7.41 15.93
N ALA A 299 1.90 -6.34 16.66
CA ALA A 299 3.18 -5.65 16.60
C ALA A 299 3.66 -5.32 18.01
N LEU A 300 4.97 -5.42 18.24
CA LEU A 300 5.63 -5.06 19.47
C LEU A 300 6.92 -4.32 19.13
N ALA A 301 7.15 -3.17 19.75
CA ALA A 301 8.37 -2.41 19.56
C ALA A 301 9.01 -2.04 20.89
N TYR A 302 10.34 -2.07 20.90
CA TYR A 302 11.17 -1.46 21.93
C TYR A 302 12.09 -0.43 21.27
N ASN A 303 11.71 0.83 21.37
CA ASN A 303 12.37 1.92 20.65
C ASN A 303 12.99 2.94 21.59
N LYS A 304 14.30 3.15 21.44
CA LYS A 304 15.08 4.23 22.07
C LYS A 304 15.68 5.14 20.99
N PRO A 305 16.08 6.37 21.33
CA PRO A 305 16.65 7.29 20.33
C PRO A 305 17.86 6.72 19.56
N LYS A 306 18.69 5.89 20.21
CA LYS A 306 19.91 5.34 19.60
C LYS A 306 19.71 4.01 18.91
N TYR A 307 18.79 3.18 19.39
CA TYR A 307 18.53 1.83 18.87
C TYR A 307 17.10 1.39 19.14
N GLY A 308 16.62 0.45 18.38
CA GLY A 308 15.31 -0.14 18.58
C GLY A 308 15.16 -1.48 17.85
N ILE A 309 14.13 -2.19 18.23
CA ILE A 309 13.72 -3.45 17.62
C ILE A 309 12.19 -3.49 17.54
N ASP A 310 11.69 -3.86 16.37
CA ASP A 310 10.27 -3.98 16.06
C ASP A 310 9.97 -5.40 15.62
N PHE A 311 8.94 -6.01 16.20
CA PHE A 311 8.36 -7.30 15.80
C PHE A 311 7.00 -7.05 15.16
N PHE A 312 6.71 -7.78 14.11
CA PHE A 312 5.42 -7.79 13.46
C PHE A 312 5.07 -9.21 13.03
N TYR A 313 3.83 -9.60 13.30
CA TYR A 313 3.24 -10.84 12.81
C TYR A 313 1.86 -10.54 12.24
N SER A 314 1.54 -11.13 11.10
CA SER A 314 0.19 -11.13 10.56
C SER A 314 -0.17 -12.51 9.99
N GLN A 315 -1.43 -12.87 10.16
CA GLN A 315 -2.05 -14.05 9.58
C GLN A 315 -3.29 -13.63 8.81
N PHE A 316 -3.38 -14.06 7.57
CA PHE A 316 -4.50 -13.85 6.67
C PHE A 316 -5.09 -15.21 6.30
N ASN A 317 -6.40 -15.39 6.51
CA ASN A 317 -7.09 -16.64 6.20
C ASN A 317 -8.37 -16.33 5.45
N THR A 318 -8.60 -17.03 4.35
CA THR A 318 -9.81 -16.83 3.55
C THR A 318 -10.29 -18.12 2.90
N ASP A 319 -11.61 -18.30 2.89
CA ASP A 319 -12.33 -19.24 2.04
C ASP A 319 -13.08 -18.45 0.97
N ILE A 320 -12.83 -18.73 -0.29
CA ILE A 320 -13.43 -18.05 -1.43
C ILE A 320 -14.13 -19.07 -2.33
N GLY A 321 -15.43 -18.90 -2.53
CA GLY A 321 -16.17 -19.60 -3.57
C GLY A 321 -15.74 -19.09 -4.95
N ILE A 322 -15.49 -20.01 -5.87
CA ILE A 322 -15.18 -19.72 -7.27
C ILE A 322 -16.45 -19.87 -8.09
N PHE A 323 -16.71 -18.93 -9.00
CA PHE A 323 -17.88 -18.91 -9.85
C PHE A 323 -18.06 -20.24 -10.61
N SER A 324 -19.04 -21.05 -10.20
CA SER A 324 -19.19 -22.44 -10.65
C SER A 324 -19.62 -22.57 -12.10
N ALA A 325 -20.34 -21.58 -12.64
CA ALA A 325 -20.81 -21.60 -14.03
C ALA A 325 -19.68 -21.38 -15.06
N ALA A 326 -18.47 -21.01 -14.64
CA ALA A 326 -17.30 -21.00 -15.51
C ALA A 326 -16.68 -22.40 -15.75
N HIS A 327 -17.08 -23.41 -14.97
CA HIS A 327 -16.62 -24.78 -15.11
C HIS A 327 -17.64 -25.58 -15.96
N ILE A 328 -17.40 -25.70 -17.24
CA ILE A 328 -18.32 -26.19 -18.26
C ILE A 328 -17.92 -27.59 -18.70
N GLY A 329 -18.90 -28.49 -18.87
CA GLY A 329 -18.67 -29.89 -19.06
C GLY A 329 -18.17 -30.32 -20.44
N ASN A 330 -18.50 -29.59 -21.51
CA ASN A 330 -18.19 -29.97 -22.90
C ASN A 330 -18.00 -28.74 -23.80
N LEU A 331 -17.53 -28.95 -25.02
CA LEU A 331 -17.25 -27.87 -26.00
C LEU A 331 -18.51 -27.15 -26.48
N THR A 332 -19.61 -27.86 -26.67
CA THR A 332 -20.86 -27.25 -27.16
C THR A 332 -21.40 -26.26 -26.12
N ASP A 333 -21.45 -26.68 -24.86
CA ASP A 333 -21.89 -25.82 -23.78
C ASP A 333 -20.90 -24.64 -23.58
N LEU A 334 -19.60 -24.87 -23.78
CA LEU A 334 -18.59 -23.79 -23.69
C LEU A 334 -18.80 -22.74 -24.80
N GLN A 335 -19.05 -23.18 -26.02
CA GLN A 335 -19.38 -22.30 -27.14
C GLN A 335 -20.67 -21.51 -26.87
N GLN A 336 -21.70 -22.18 -26.38
CA GLN A 336 -22.95 -21.55 -26.00
C GLN A 336 -22.75 -20.54 -24.89
N ALA A 337 -21.90 -20.82 -23.88
CA ALA A 337 -21.60 -19.89 -22.81
C ALA A 337 -20.87 -18.64 -23.30
N PHE A 338 -20.00 -18.76 -24.31
CA PHE A 338 -19.33 -17.59 -24.92
C PHE A 338 -20.31 -16.70 -25.70
N GLU A 339 -21.36 -17.25 -26.25
CA GLU A 339 -22.39 -16.54 -27.02
C GLU A 339 -23.55 -16.03 -26.15
N SER A 340 -23.66 -16.54 -24.92
CA SER A 340 -24.75 -16.20 -24.00
C SER A 340 -24.50 -14.86 -23.27
N GLU A 341 -25.57 -14.10 -23.09
CA GLU A 341 -25.57 -12.91 -22.26
C GLU A 341 -25.58 -13.23 -20.76
N GLU A 342 -26.12 -14.37 -20.36
CA GLU A 342 -26.22 -14.82 -18.97
C GLU A 342 -25.57 -16.20 -18.79
N PRO A 343 -25.07 -16.51 -17.59
CA PRO A 343 -24.48 -17.81 -17.32
C PRO A 343 -25.49 -18.91 -17.41
N MET A 344 -25.08 -20.10 -17.86
CA MET A 344 -25.93 -21.27 -17.98
C MET A 344 -26.49 -21.78 -16.65
N GLU A 345 -25.83 -21.45 -15.54
CA GLU A 345 -26.26 -21.76 -14.19
C GLU A 345 -26.37 -20.48 -13.35
N SER A 346 -27.51 -20.23 -12.78
CA SER A 346 -27.75 -19.19 -11.76
C SER A 346 -28.12 -19.85 -10.43
N ALA A 347 -28.10 -19.05 -9.35
CA ALA A 347 -28.46 -19.48 -8.01
C ALA A 347 -29.26 -18.39 -7.31
N GLY A 348 -29.84 -18.73 -6.15
CA GLY A 348 -30.32 -17.75 -5.18
C GLY A 348 -29.20 -17.22 -4.29
N PHE A 349 -29.59 -16.39 -3.35
CA PHE A 349 -28.68 -15.93 -2.29
C PHE A 349 -28.39 -17.06 -1.31
N THR A 350 -27.11 -17.27 -0.98
CA THR A 350 -26.64 -18.13 0.11
C THR A 350 -25.29 -17.64 0.62
N TYR A 351 -24.96 -17.97 1.88
CA TYR A 351 -23.63 -17.81 2.47
C TYR A 351 -22.76 -19.06 2.30
N ASP A 352 -23.28 -20.14 1.75
CA ASP A 352 -22.55 -21.39 1.59
C ASP A 352 -21.44 -21.22 0.54
N ILE A 353 -20.32 -21.86 0.79
CA ILE A 353 -19.15 -21.89 -0.09
C ILE A 353 -18.93 -23.36 -0.46
N ASP A 354 -19.43 -23.71 -1.64
CA ASP A 354 -19.30 -25.03 -2.21
C ASP A 354 -18.07 -25.15 -3.13
N ARG A 355 -17.94 -26.27 -3.81
CA ARG A 355 -16.96 -26.45 -4.88
C ARG A 355 -17.44 -25.81 -6.18
N PRO A 356 -16.54 -25.22 -7.00
CA PRO A 356 -15.11 -25.04 -6.76
C PRO A 356 -14.82 -23.92 -5.74
N ARG A 357 -13.75 -24.06 -4.95
CA ARG A 357 -13.38 -23.06 -3.94
C ARG A 357 -11.86 -23.03 -3.72
N GLN A 358 -11.39 -21.96 -3.13
CA GLN A 358 -10.01 -21.82 -2.63
C GLN A 358 -10.05 -21.61 -1.10
N HIS A 359 -9.10 -22.24 -0.41
CA HIS A 359 -8.76 -21.94 0.97
C HIS A 359 -7.31 -21.46 1.02
N ILE A 360 -7.07 -20.32 1.66
CA ILE A 360 -5.75 -19.69 1.66
C ILE A 360 -5.39 -19.31 3.09
N GLU A 361 -4.17 -19.65 3.49
CA GLU A 361 -3.52 -19.22 4.72
C GLU A 361 -2.23 -18.53 4.37
N HIS A 362 -2.01 -17.30 4.87
CA HIS A 362 -0.76 -16.57 4.69
C HIS A 362 -0.27 -16.00 6.01
N GLU A 363 0.96 -16.35 6.37
CA GLU A 363 1.64 -15.85 7.56
C GLU A 363 2.81 -14.96 7.16
N LEU A 364 2.97 -13.84 7.83
CA LEU A 364 4.15 -13.00 7.77
C LEU A 364 4.68 -12.72 9.16
N PHE A 365 5.90 -13.15 9.43
CA PHE A 365 6.68 -12.77 10.59
C PHE A 365 7.83 -11.84 10.17
N LYS A 366 8.03 -10.74 10.90
CA LYS A 366 9.11 -9.77 10.63
C LYS A 366 9.76 -9.30 11.91
N ILE A 367 11.08 -9.20 11.89
CA ILE A 367 11.89 -8.49 12.88
C ILE A 367 12.65 -7.39 12.15
N LYS A 368 12.63 -6.18 12.71
CA LYS A 368 13.43 -5.06 12.24
C LYS A 368 14.19 -4.44 13.41
N GLY A 369 15.50 -4.43 13.33
CA GLY A 369 16.36 -3.71 14.27
C GLY A 369 17.00 -2.49 13.63
N TYR A 370 17.28 -1.45 14.42
CA TYR A 370 18.08 -0.33 13.95
C TYR A 370 19.08 0.14 15.01
N LEU A 371 20.20 0.69 14.53
CA LEU A 371 21.23 1.34 15.33
C LEU A 371 21.64 2.66 14.67
N ARG A 372 21.48 3.78 15.40
CA ARG A 372 21.98 5.08 15.00
C ARG A 372 23.43 5.24 15.50
N THR A 373 24.34 5.42 14.59
CA THR A 373 25.78 5.49 14.85
C THR A 373 26.29 6.94 14.94
N GLY A 374 25.43 7.88 15.35
CA GLY A 374 25.74 9.30 15.47
C GLY A 374 26.09 9.91 14.10
N LYS A 375 27.29 10.47 13.98
CA LYS A 375 27.77 11.12 12.74
C LYS A 375 27.96 10.16 11.54
N LYS A 376 27.81 8.85 11.72
CA LYS A 376 27.95 7.87 10.62
C LYS A 376 26.61 7.44 10.00
N GLY A 377 25.47 7.86 10.60
CA GLY A 377 24.15 7.53 10.08
C GLY A 377 23.43 6.42 10.84
N LYS A 378 22.60 5.67 10.16
CA LYS A 378 21.74 4.62 10.72
C LYS A 378 21.92 3.32 9.95
N ILE A 379 22.07 2.22 10.68
CA ILE A 379 22.04 0.86 10.13
C ILE A 379 20.72 0.24 10.53
N ALA A 380 20.03 -0.38 9.59
CA ALA A 380 18.82 -1.15 9.83
C ALA A 380 19.00 -2.58 9.31
N LEU A 381 18.60 -3.55 10.10
CA LEU A 381 18.52 -4.97 9.73
C LEU A 381 17.05 -5.36 9.73
N THR A 382 16.57 -5.97 8.67
CA THR A 382 15.23 -6.55 8.58
C THR A 382 15.35 -8.02 8.21
N TYR A 383 14.64 -8.87 8.94
CA TYR A 383 14.44 -10.28 8.59
C TYR A 383 12.94 -10.56 8.56
N ALA A 384 12.49 -11.32 7.56
CA ALA A 384 11.11 -11.78 7.51
C ALA A 384 11.02 -13.23 7.04
N ARG A 385 10.04 -13.96 7.58
CA ARG A 385 9.60 -15.26 7.13
C ARG A 385 8.14 -15.17 6.70
N GLN A 386 7.83 -15.69 5.54
CA GLN A 386 6.46 -15.87 5.06
C GLN A 386 6.18 -17.35 4.83
N TYR A 387 4.95 -17.75 5.13
CA TYR A 387 4.41 -19.07 4.77
C TYR A 387 3.05 -18.84 4.11
N ASN A 388 2.89 -19.38 2.92
CA ASN A 388 1.63 -19.34 2.18
C ASN A 388 1.19 -20.75 1.85
N LYS A 389 -0.02 -21.11 2.26
CA LYS A 389 -0.66 -22.37 1.92
C LYS A 389 -1.94 -22.09 1.13
N ARG A 390 -2.07 -22.75 0.01
CA ARG A 390 -3.22 -22.61 -0.86
C ARG A 390 -3.78 -23.98 -1.21
N LEU A 391 -5.08 -24.16 -0.96
CA LEU A 391 -5.83 -25.37 -1.30
C LEU A 391 -6.89 -24.99 -2.33
N GLU A 392 -6.86 -25.67 -3.47
CA GLU A 392 -7.86 -25.48 -4.53
C GLU A 392 -8.69 -26.75 -4.69
N TYR A 393 -10.00 -26.57 -4.66
CA TYR A 393 -10.98 -27.65 -4.77
C TYR A 393 -11.69 -27.57 -6.10
N ASP A 394 -11.66 -28.68 -6.86
CA ASP A 394 -12.35 -28.84 -8.14
C ASP A 394 -13.89 -28.80 -7.96
N LYS A 395 -14.64 -28.37 -9.01
CA LYS A 395 -16.10 -28.41 -9.03
C LYS A 395 -16.63 -29.81 -8.71
N HIS A 396 -15.99 -30.85 -9.25
CA HIS A 396 -16.44 -32.24 -9.10
C HIS A 396 -15.73 -32.92 -7.92
N ALA A 397 -16.52 -33.40 -6.96
CA ALA A 397 -16.03 -34.31 -5.94
C ALA A 397 -15.72 -35.69 -6.57
N PRO A 398 -14.86 -36.53 -5.97
CA PRO A 398 -14.67 -37.92 -6.38
C PRO A 398 -16.00 -38.67 -6.36
N LEU A 399 -16.20 -39.58 -7.33
CA LEU A 399 -17.40 -40.42 -7.41
C LEU A 399 -17.49 -41.47 -6.28
N ASN A 400 -16.35 -41.84 -5.71
CA ASN A 400 -16.28 -42.75 -4.57
C ASN A 400 -16.57 -41.97 -3.28
N ASP A 401 -17.62 -42.36 -2.53
CA ASP A 401 -18.07 -41.67 -1.32
C ASP A 401 -16.96 -41.58 -0.25
N SER A 402 -16.17 -42.64 -0.09
CA SER A 402 -15.08 -42.65 0.88
C SER A 402 -13.99 -41.59 0.55
N LEU A 403 -13.67 -41.43 -0.74
CA LEU A 403 -12.76 -40.41 -1.21
C LEU A 403 -13.39 -39.01 -1.17
N ALA A 404 -14.67 -38.89 -1.48
CA ALA A 404 -15.41 -37.64 -1.42
C ALA A 404 -15.47 -37.11 0.04
N ASN A 405 -15.69 -38.00 1.01
CA ASN A 405 -15.72 -37.66 2.44
C ASN A 405 -14.39 -37.19 3.01
N LEU A 406 -13.26 -37.55 2.41
CA LEU A 406 -11.95 -37.02 2.76
C LEU A 406 -11.80 -35.53 2.40
N ASN A 407 -12.67 -35.03 1.52
CA ASN A 407 -12.71 -33.62 1.09
C ASN A 407 -11.31 -33.05 0.71
N LEU A 408 -10.49 -33.85 0.03
CA LEU A 408 -9.14 -33.48 -0.37
C LEU A 408 -9.17 -32.37 -1.44
N PRO A 409 -8.21 -31.42 -1.38
CA PRO A 409 -8.02 -30.46 -2.46
C PRO A 409 -7.54 -31.14 -3.73
N ALA A 410 -7.93 -30.61 -4.89
CA ALA A 410 -7.41 -31.04 -6.17
C ALA A 410 -5.96 -30.59 -6.39
N LEU A 411 -5.60 -29.47 -5.82
CA LEU A 411 -4.28 -28.85 -5.88
C LEU A 411 -3.95 -28.18 -4.55
N GLN A 412 -2.73 -28.38 -4.06
CA GLN A 412 -2.20 -27.74 -2.86
C GLN A 412 -0.83 -27.17 -3.18
N PHE A 413 -0.58 -25.93 -2.73
CA PHE A 413 0.73 -25.30 -2.72
C PHE A 413 1.10 -24.86 -1.32
N GLU A 414 2.38 -25.05 -0.98
CA GLU A 414 3.01 -24.53 0.23
C GLU A 414 4.29 -23.80 -0.14
N LEU A 415 4.29 -22.48 0.06
CA LEU A 415 5.41 -21.61 -0.24
C LEU A 415 5.98 -21.02 1.04
N THR A 416 7.24 -21.31 1.31
CA THR A 416 8.00 -20.68 2.39
C THR A 416 9.03 -19.73 1.81
N THR A 417 9.06 -18.49 2.34
CA THR A 417 10.03 -17.48 1.91
C THR A 417 10.72 -16.85 3.12
N HIS A 418 12.03 -16.79 3.08
CA HIS A 418 12.88 -16.07 4.02
C HIS A 418 13.55 -14.91 3.32
N THR A 419 13.49 -13.72 3.90
CA THR A 419 14.17 -12.53 3.39
C THR A 419 14.99 -11.87 4.49
N ALA A 420 16.17 -11.37 4.14
CA ALA A 420 17.00 -10.57 5.03
C ALA A 420 17.52 -9.35 4.27
N GLU A 421 17.52 -8.19 4.89
CA GLU A 421 18.04 -6.94 4.31
C GLU A 421 18.82 -6.17 5.36
N ILE A 422 20.00 -5.67 5.00
CA ILE A 422 20.78 -4.72 5.78
C ILE A 422 20.90 -3.45 4.96
N VAL A 423 20.52 -2.30 5.55
CA VAL A 423 20.62 -0.99 4.93
C VAL A 423 21.40 -0.04 5.84
N TRP A 424 22.40 0.60 5.29
CA TRP A 424 23.10 1.71 5.91
C TRP A 424 22.65 3.00 5.23
N GLU A 425 22.01 3.88 6.00
CA GLU A 425 21.64 5.23 5.62
C GLU A 425 22.66 6.19 6.23
N HIS A 426 23.49 6.85 5.41
CA HIS A 426 24.45 7.82 5.92
C HIS A 426 23.78 9.16 6.23
N ILE A 427 24.35 9.92 7.15
CA ILE A 427 23.91 11.28 7.41
C ILE A 427 24.16 12.15 6.18
N ARG A 428 23.50 13.30 6.13
CA ARG A 428 23.71 14.27 5.07
C ARG A 428 25.17 14.75 5.05
N LEU A 429 25.90 14.41 4.00
CA LEU A 429 27.26 14.86 3.73
C LEU A 429 27.21 16.05 2.77
N LYS A 430 27.30 17.28 3.29
CA LYS A 430 27.10 18.53 2.51
C LYS A 430 25.74 18.53 1.81
N SER A 431 25.71 18.16 0.52
CA SER A 431 24.50 18.12 -0.30
C SER A 431 24.02 16.70 -0.62
N PHE A 432 24.72 15.67 -0.17
CA PHE A 432 24.44 14.30 -0.47
C PHE A 432 23.77 13.56 0.70
N LYS A 433 22.75 12.77 0.41
CA LYS A 433 22.08 11.88 1.35
C LYS A 433 21.73 10.59 0.61
N GLY A 434 22.15 9.45 1.14
CA GLY A 434 21.95 8.20 0.43
C GLY A 434 21.95 6.98 1.32
N SER A 435 21.86 5.83 0.67
CA SER A 435 21.85 4.53 1.32
C SER A 435 22.55 3.47 0.48
N VAL A 436 23.19 2.53 1.18
CA VAL A 436 23.72 1.30 0.62
C VAL A 436 23.05 0.15 1.33
N GLY A 437 22.64 -0.86 0.57
CA GLY A 437 22.00 -2.03 1.17
C GLY A 437 22.35 -3.32 0.45
N VAL A 438 22.24 -4.39 1.21
CA VAL A 438 22.37 -5.78 0.71
C VAL A 438 21.13 -6.54 1.15
N ASN A 439 20.63 -7.42 0.29
CA ASN A 439 19.51 -8.29 0.63
C ASN A 439 19.74 -9.71 0.13
N GLY A 440 19.10 -10.67 0.82
CA GLY A 440 19.06 -12.06 0.44
C GLY A 440 17.65 -12.62 0.55
N THR A 441 17.32 -13.58 -0.30
CA THR A 441 16.03 -14.28 -0.30
C THR A 441 16.27 -15.77 -0.51
N TYR A 442 15.59 -16.59 0.29
CA TYR A 442 15.44 -18.04 0.07
C TYR A 442 13.96 -18.35 -0.02
N GLN A 443 13.57 -19.08 -1.04
CA GLN A 443 12.17 -19.47 -1.27
C GLN A 443 12.09 -20.93 -1.68
N GLU A 444 11.14 -21.65 -1.13
CA GLU A 444 10.86 -23.05 -1.44
C GLU A 444 9.36 -23.23 -1.62
N ASN A 445 8.97 -23.95 -2.67
CA ASN A 445 7.59 -24.33 -2.95
C ASN A 445 7.48 -25.84 -3.07
N THR A 446 6.44 -26.39 -2.44
CA THR A 446 6.02 -27.76 -2.62
C THR A 446 4.56 -27.81 -3.07
N TYR A 447 4.23 -28.78 -3.91
CA TYR A 447 2.85 -29.04 -4.30
C TYR A 447 2.43 -30.46 -3.92
N ALA A 448 1.11 -30.62 -3.74
CA ALA A 448 0.46 -31.93 -3.64
C ALA A 448 -0.83 -31.93 -4.47
N GLY A 449 -1.28 -33.11 -4.82
CA GLY A 449 -2.46 -33.29 -5.68
C GLY A 449 -2.10 -33.27 -7.16
N ARG A 450 -2.92 -32.60 -7.99
CA ARG A 450 -2.72 -32.54 -9.44
C ARG A 450 -1.53 -31.65 -9.80
N PHE A 451 -0.76 -32.04 -10.81
CA PHE A 451 0.32 -31.19 -11.29
C PHE A 451 -0.25 -29.92 -11.96
N PHE A 452 0.35 -28.80 -11.61
CA PHE A 452 0.18 -27.52 -12.29
C PHE A 452 1.52 -26.82 -12.48
N ILE A 453 2.31 -26.65 -11.41
CA ILE A 453 3.70 -26.21 -11.45
C ILE A 453 4.58 -27.17 -10.62
N PRO A 454 5.85 -27.33 -10.94
CA PRO A 454 6.77 -28.22 -10.21
C PRO A 454 7.15 -27.64 -8.84
N ASN A 455 7.68 -28.50 -7.98
CA ASN A 455 8.43 -28.06 -6.79
C ASN A 455 9.66 -27.27 -7.20
N PHE A 456 10.00 -26.25 -6.42
CA PHE A 456 11.18 -25.44 -6.72
C PHE A 456 11.84 -24.84 -5.48
N GLN A 457 13.11 -24.50 -5.64
CA GLN A 457 13.88 -23.66 -4.72
C GLN A 457 14.44 -22.46 -5.47
N LYS A 458 14.44 -21.29 -4.84
CA LYS A 458 14.93 -20.04 -5.40
C LYS A 458 15.80 -19.33 -4.36
N ILE A 459 17.01 -18.92 -4.75
CA ILE A 459 17.92 -18.14 -3.93
C ILE A 459 18.20 -16.84 -4.67
N GLY A 460 18.02 -15.71 -4.01
CA GLY A 460 18.30 -14.40 -4.55
C GLY A 460 19.25 -13.61 -3.66
N ALA A 461 20.14 -12.84 -4.26
CA ALA A 461 20.99 -11.88 -3.57
C ALA A 461 21.07 -10.58 -4.37
N GLY A 462 21.11 -9.46 -3.67
CA GLY A 462 21.20 -8.14 -4.30
C GLY A 462 22.00 -7.16 -3.46
N ILE A 463 22.67 -6.23 -4.14
CA ILE A 463 23.35 -5.09 -3.55
C ILE A 463 22.91 -3.81 -4.27
N PHE A 464 22.64 -2.74 -3.54
CA PHE A 464 22.23 -1.47 -4.12
C PHE A 464 22.90 -0.28 -3.45
N TRP A 465 23.04 0.79 -4.22
CA TRP A 465 23.46 2.12 -3.76
C TRP A 465 22.56 3.17 -4.39
N ILE A 466 22.01 4.04 -3.55
CA ILE A 466 21.15 5.17 -3.96
C ILE A 466 21.71 6.42 -3.32
N GLU A 467 21.85 7.48 -4.10
CA GLU A 467 22.34 8.77 -3.68
C GLU A 467 21.44 9.89 -4.17
N SER A 468 21.14 10.84 -3.30
CA SER A 468 20.36 12.03 -3.60
C SER A 468 21.22 13.27 -3.35
N TRP A 469 21.39 14.07 -4.40
CA TRP A 469 22.06 15.36 -4.35
C TRP A 469 21.04 16.48 -4.23
N ASN A 470 21.05 17.20 -3.11
CA ASN A 470 20.11 18.26 -2.78
C ASN A 470 20.86 19.38 -2.05
N PRO A 471 21.50 20.34 -2.76
CA PRO A 471 22.19 21.48 -2.15
C PRO A 471 21.22 22.37 -1.37
N LYS A 472 21.71 22.99 -0.29
CA LYS A 472 20.93 23.97 0.47
C LYS A 472 20.44 25.09 -0.47
N ALA A 473 19.17 25.47 -0.34
CA ALA A 473 18.49 26.48 -1.15
C ALA A 473 18.40 26.19 -2.67
N SER A 474 18.78 25.00 -3.14
CA SER A 474 18.58 24.60 -4.52
C SER A 474 17.12 24.25 -4.80
N LYS A 475 16.63 24.67 -5.98
CA LYS A 475 15.35 24.24 -6.52
C LYS A 475 15.45 22.85 -7.18
N LEU A 476 16.65 22.40 -7.49
CA LEU A 476 16.95 21.13 -8.14
C LEU A 476 17.45 20.12 -7.13
N GLU A 477 16.88 18.95 -7.19
CA GLU A 477 17.26 17.74 -6.47
C GLU A 477 17.46 16.62 -7.49
N ILE A 478 18.58 15.91 -7.44
CA ILE A 478 18.90 14.82 -8.35
C ILE A 478 19.08 13.55 -7.52
N GLU A 479 18.47 12.47 -7.95
CA GLU A 479 18.65 11.13 -7.39
C GLU A 479 19.25 10.21 -8.43
N SER A 480 20.19 9.37 -8.01
CA SER A 480 20.74 8.31 -8.84
C SER A 480 20.93 7.05 -8.01
N GLY A 481 20.88 5.92 -8.66
CA GLY A 481 21.09 4.65 -7.99
C GLY A 481 21.46 3.54 -8.94
N VAL A 482 22.15 2.56 -8.41
CA VAL A 482 22.55 1.33 -9.10
C VAL A 482 22.28 0.13 -8.22
N ARG A 483 21.97 -1.00 -8.84
CA ARG A 483 21.74 -2.27 -8.18
C ARG A 483 22.24 -3.42 -9.03
N PHE A 484 22.82 -4.42 -8.39
CA PHE A 484 23.15 -5.70 -8.98
C PHE A 484 22.38 -6.81 -8.25
N ASP A 485 21.81 -7.72 -9.01
CA ASP A 485 21.08 -8.89 -8.50
C ASP A 485 21.57 -10.17 -9.16
N ASN A 486 21.59 -11.25 -8.36
CA ASN A 486 21.73 -12.62 -8.82
C ASN A 486 20.58 -13.46 -8.28
N ILE A 487 19.94 -14.24 -9.15
CA ILE A 487 18.85 -15.16 -8.79
C ILE A 487 19.19 -16.53 -9.36
N TYR A 488 19.33 -17.49 -8.47
CA TYR A 488 19.44 -18.91 -8.79
C TYR A 488 18.11 -19.60 -8.48
N GLN A 489 17.60 -20.40 -9.42
CA GLN A 489 16.42 -21.23 -9.21
C GLN A 489 16.66 -22.64 -9.70
N ARG A 490 16.10 -23.58 -8.96
CA ARG A 490 16.15 -25.02 -9.24
C ARG A 490 14.74 -25.59 -9.15
N VAL A 491 14.36 -26.37 -10.14
CA VAL A 491 13.03 -27.01 -10.23
C VAL A 491 13.22 -28.51 -10.04
N TYR A 492 12.18 -29.16 -9.50
CA TYR A 492 12.13 -30.62 -9.37
C TYR A 492 10.87 -31.13 -10.00
N MET A 493 10.99 -31.90 -11.08
CA MET A 493 9.81 -32.43 -11.79
C MET A 493 10.05 -33.87 -12.23
N TRP A 494 8.96 -34.61 -12.26
CA TRP A 494 8.93 -35.97 -12.76
C TRP A 494 8.86 -35.93 -14.28
N LYS A 495 9.82 -36.54 -14.97
CA LYS A 495 9.86 -36.66 -16.43
C LYS A 495 10.53 -37.97 -16.80
N ASP A 496 9.92 -38.71 -17.72
CA ASP A 496 10.46 -39.98 -18.26
C ASP A 496 10.91 -40.96 -17.14
N GLU A 497 10.00 -41.15 -16.15
CA GLU A 497 10.19 -42.04 -14.98
C GLU A 497 11.35 -41.64 -14.04
N THR A 498 11.87 -40.42 -14.18
CA THR A 498 12.97 -39.92 -13.34
C THR A 498 12.65 -38.50 -12.81
N ILE A 499 13.30 -38.13 -11.71
CA ILE A 499 13.27 -36.74 -11.21
C ILE A 499 14.38 -35.98 -11.95
N VAL A 500 13.97 -35.02 -12.78
CA VAL A 500 14.87 -34.06 -13.40
C VAL A 500 14.90 -32.75 -12.61
N SER A 501 16.09 -32.12 -12.54
CA SER A 501 16.28 -30.90 -11.73
C SER A 501 16.97 -29.82 -12.55
N PRO A 502 16.28 -29.20 -13.54
CA PRO A 502 16.85 -28.09 -14.29
C PRO A 502 17.12 -26.88 -13.36
N THR A 503 18.21 -26.19 -13.64
CA THR A 503 18.65 -25.01 -12.91
C THR A 503 18.80 -23.82 -13.83
N GLN A 504 18.44 -22.64 -13.38
CA GLN A 504 18.66 -21.37 -14.07
C GLN A 504 19.38 -20.40 -13.14
N ASN A 505 20.28 -19.60 -13.71
CA ASN A 505 20.96 -18.53 -12.99
C ASN A 505 20.83 -17.23 -13.78
N TYR A 506 20.24 -16.22 -13.15
CA TYR A 506 19.95 -14.93 -13.76
C TYR A 506 20.71 -13.83 -13.03
N MET A 507 21.44 -13.03 -13.79
CA MET A 507 22.19 -11.89 -13.27
C MET A 507 21.77 -10.64 -14.04
N ASN A 508 21.61 -9.54 -13.34
CA ASN A 508 21.32 -8.27 -14.00
C ASN A 508 21.74 -7.06 -13.17
N MET A 509 22.02 -5.97 -13.86
CA MET A 509 22.30 -4.68 -13.27
C MET A 509 21.14 -3.72 -13.61
N SER A 510 20.63 -2.99 -12.62
CA SER A 510 19.61 -1.97 -12.77
C SER A 510 20.15 -0.60 -12.37
N GLY A 511 19.68 0.44 -13.03
CA GLY A 511 20.04 1.82 -12.74
C GLY A 511 18.85 2.75 -12.75
N THR A 512 18.94 3.86 -12.02
CA THR A 512 17.97 4.94 -12.06
C THR A 512 18.65 6.29 -11.95
N ILE A 513 18.12 7.28 -12.65
CA ILE A 513 18.46 8.68 -12.47
C ILE A 513 17.19 9.51 -12.58
N GLY A 514 17.00 10.42 -11.66
CA GLY A 514 15.83 11.27 -11.65
C GLY A 514 16.12 12.65 -11.12
N ALA A 515 15.22 13.58 -11.42
CA ALA A 515 15.32 14.96 -11.02
C ALA A 515 13.99 15.49 -10.50
N ILE A 516 14.05 16.32 -9.46
CA ILE A 516 12.93 17.15 -9.00
C ILE A 516 13.34 18.59 -9.13
N TYR A 517 12.53 19.37 -9.85
CA TYR A 517 12.70 20.80 -9.98
C TYR A 517 11.52 21.54 -9.35
N LYS A 518 11.75 22.20 -8.21
CA LYS A 518 10.77 23.02 -7.51
C LYS A 518 10.80 24.43 -8.12
N VAL A 519 9.99 24.66 -9.16
CA VAL A 519 9.91 25.97 -9.84
C VAL A 519 9.56 27.05 -8.81
N ASN A 520 8.54 26.75 -7.98
CA ASN A 520 8.13 27.55 -6.83
C ASN A 520 7.42 26.63 -5.80
N LYS A 521 6.78 27.21 -4.77
CA LYS A 521 6.05 26.43 -3.73
C LYS A 521 4.82 25.68 -4.29
N GLN A 522 4.32 26.06 -5.44
CA GLN A 522 3.08 25.53 -6.05
C GLN A 522 3.36 24.58 -7.20
N LEU A 523 4.48 24.73 -7.92
CA LEU A 523 4.79 23.96 -9.13
C LEU A 523 6.05 23.13 -8.94
N ILE A 524 5.89 21.82 -9.05
CA ILE A 524 6.97 20.83 -8.97
C ILE A 524 6.98 20.03 -10.27
N LEU A 525 8.15 19.91 -10.86
CA LEU A 525 8.41 19.05 -12.00
C LEU A 525 9.26 17.87 -11.55
N ARG A 526 8.92 16.66 -12.00
CA ARG A 526 9.68 15.45 -11.74
C ARG A 526 9.99 14.76 -13.07
N SER A 527 11.14 14.15 -13.15
CA SER A 527 11.50 13.24 -14.25
C SER A 527 12.33 12.09 -13.70
N ASN A 528 12.15 10.92 -14.29
CA ASN A 528 12.93 9.73 -13.93
C ASN A 528 13.17 8.88 -15.18
N LEU A 529 14.39 8.38 -15.29
CA LEU A 529 14.81 7.34 -16.23
C LEU A 529 15.30 6.16 -15.39
N GLY A 530 14.76 4.99 -15.61
CA GLY A 530 15.12 3.82 -14.82
C GLY A 530 15.06 2.54 -15.63
N THR A 531 15.85 1.56 -15.18
CA THR A 531 15.78 0.20 -15.68
C THR A 531 15.30 -0.74 -14.58
N ALA A 532 14.57 -1.75 -14.97
CA ALA A 532 14.16 -2.85 -14.11
C ALA A 532 14.16 -4.15 -14.91
N TRP A 533 14.16 -5.26 -14.23
CA TRP A 533 14.17 -6.57 -14.85
C TRP A 533 13.44 -7.59 -13.99
N ARG A 534 13.11 -8.72 -14.57
CA ARG A 534 12.68 -9.91 -13.84
C ARG A 534 13.06 -11.20 -14.56
N PRO A 535 13.36 -12.28 -13.84
CA PRO A 535 13.43 -13.60 -14.45
C PRO A 535 12.01 -14.08 -14.79
N PRO A 536 11.85 -15.03 -15.71
CA PRO A 536 10.62 -15.78 -15.87
C PRO A 536 10.26 -16.48 -14.54
N ASN A 537 8.98 -16.49 -14.19
CA ASN A 537 8.51 -17.18 -13.00
C ASN A 537 8.28 -18.68 -13.30
N ILE A 538 8.24 -19.52 -12.28
CA ILE A 538 8.11 -20.97 -12.44
C ILE A 538 6.82 -21.35 -13.15
N ASN A 539 5.71 -20.66 -12.90
CA ASN A 539 4.47 -20.90 -13.62
C ASN A 539 4.55 -20.51 -15.11
N GLU A 540 5.29 -19.43 -15.43
CA GLU A 540 5.49 -19.01 -16.82
C GLU A 540 6.34 -20.03 -17.59
N LEU A 541 7.30 -20.67 -16.92
CA LEU A 541 8.19 -21.67 -17.53
C LEU A 541 7.57 -23.07 -17.61
N TYR A 542 6.78 -23.46 -16.60
CA TYR A 542 6.46 -24.89 -16.38
C TYR A 542 5.00 -25.18 -16.06
N SER A 543 4.08 -24.20 -16.10
CA SER A 543 2.66 -24.49 -15.90
C SER A 543 2.17 -25.46 -16.97
N ASN A 544 1.39 -26.46 -16.58
CA ASN A 544 0.77 -27.39 -17.50
C ASN A 544 -0.48 -28.01 -16.86
N GLY A 545 -1.65 -27.49 -17.20
CA GLY A 545 -2.90 -28.08 -16.72
C GLY A 545 -3.98 -27.09 -16.36
N LEU A 546 -5.02 -27.63 -15.72
CA LEU A 546 -6.18 -26.86 -15.30
C LEU A 546 -5.87 -26.05 -14.04
N HIS A 547 -6.05 -24.75 -14.16
CA HIS A 547 -6.04 -23.81 -13.04
C HIS A 547 -7.49 -23.60 -12.57
N HIS A 548 -7.84 -24.23 -11.46
CA HIS A 548 -9.22 -24.30 -10.98
C HIS A 548 -9.81 -22.93 -10.64
N GLY A 549 -9.00 -22.03 -10.06
CA GLY A 549 -9.43 -20.68 -9.73
C GLY A 549 -9.82 -19.82 -10.92
N ALA A 550 -9.21 -20.06 -12.09
CA ALA A 550 -9.46 -19.33 -13.34
C ALA A 550 -10.41 -20.06 -14.30
N ALA A 551 -10.73 -21.31 -14.03
CA ALA A 551 -11.43 -22.19 -14.98
C ALA A 551 -10.78 -22.18 -16.39
N SER A 552 -9.45 -22.28 -16.44
CA SER A 552 -8.66 -22.23 -17.69
C SER A 552 -7.49 -23.22 -17.66
N ILE A 553 -7.06 -23.67 -18.84
CA ILE A 553 -5.80 -24.40 -19.01
C ILE A 553 -4.68 -23.37 -19.23
N GLU A 554 -3.56 -23.55 -18.52
CA GLU A 554 -2.37 -22.72 -18.71
C GLU A 554 -1.17 -23.59 -19.11
N ILE A 555 -0.42 -23.11 -20.11
CA ILE A 555 0.75 -23.78 -20.67
C ILE A 555 1.95 -22.85 -20.56
N GLY A 556 2.98 -23.30 -19.85
CA GLY A 556 4.26 -22.60 -19.72
C GLY A 556 5.19 -22.86 -20.90
N ASP A 557 6.22 -22.03 -21.03
CA ASP A 557 7.30 -22.20 -22.00
C ASP A 557 8.66 -22.11 -21.31
N SER A 558 9.36 -23.24 -21.26
CA SER A 558 10.68 -23.35 -20.62
C SER A 558 11.81 -22.61 -21.35
N THR A 559 11.56 -22.07 -22.52
CA THR A 559 12.52 -21.31 -23.35
C THR A 559 12.51 -19.82 -23.07
N LEU A 560 11.55 -19.33 -22.27
CA LEU A 560 11.44 -17.91 -21.89
C LEU A 560 12.71 -17.39 -21.23
N VAL A 561 13.08 -16.14 -21.59
CA VAL A 561 14.24 -15.45 -21.05
C VAL A 561 13.84 -14.25 -20.17
N THR A 562 14.82 -13.60 -19.56
CA THR A 562 14.56 -12.46 -18.65
C THR A 562 13.92 -11.28 -19.36
N GLU A 563 12.84 -10.74 -18.76
CA GLU A 563 12.32 -9.42 -19.15
C GLU A 563 13.25 -8.31 -18.71
N LYS A 564 13.48 -7.34 -19.59
CA LYS A 564 14.27 -6.13 -19.32
C LYS A 564 13.47 -4.90 -19.73
N ALA A 565 13.24 -4.01 -18.79
CA ALA A 565 12.46 -2.80 -18.99
C ALA A 565 13.33 -1.55 -18.88
N PHE A 566 13.10 -0.61 -19.77
CA PHE A 566 13.51 0.78 -19.67
C PHE A 566 12.27 1.66 -19.51
N ASN A 567 12.25 2.48 -18.47
CA ASN A 567 11.16 3.39 -18.16
C ASN A 567 11.64 4.83 -18.22
N ALA A 568 10.88 5.68 -18.90
CA ALA A 568 10.98 7.12 -18.83
C ALA A 568 9.67 7.69 -18.30
N SER A 569 9.71 8.51 -17.27
CA SER A 569 8.54 9.15 -16.71
C SER A 569 8.77 10.63 -16.43
N ALA A 570 7.71 11.42 -16.56
CA ALA A 570 7.67 12.83 -16.23
C ALA A 570 6.37 13.17 -15.51
N SER A 571 6.45 14.03 -14.51
CA SER A 571 5.29 14.49 -13.75
C SER A 571 5.31 15.99 -13.56
N VAL A 572 4.15 16.61 -13.73
CA VAL A 572 3.89 18.01 -13.43
C VAL A 572 2.88 18.07 -12.30
N GLU A 573 3.26 18.66 -11.19
CA GLU A 573 2.41 18.81 -9.99
C GLU A 573 2.23 20.31 -9.70
N TYR A 574 1.01 20.79 -9.87
CA TYR A 574 0.62 22.15 -9.49
C TYR A 574 -0.36 22.11 -8.33
N SER A 575 -0.06 22.84 -7.26
CA SER A 575 -0.90 22.95 -6.06
C SER A 575 -1.12 24.41 -5.70
N GLY A 576 -2.19 24.99 -6.21
CA GLY A 576 -2.65 26.34 -5.88
C GLY A 576 -3.78 26.33 -4.83
N LYS A 577 -4.26 27.51 -4.44
CA LYS A 577 -5.34 27.64 -3.42
C LYS A 577 -6.68 27.03 -3.85
N ARG A 578 -7.01 27.05 -5.13
CA ARG A 578 -8.28 26.55 -5.69
C ARG A 578 -8.09 25.45 -6.72
N LEU A 579 -6.91 25.38 -7.32
CA LEU A 579 -6.61 24.46 -8.40
C LEU A 579 -5.43 23.56 -8.01
N SER A 580 -5.62 22.25 -8.13
CA SER A 580 -4.54 21.26 -8.08
C SER A 580 -4.56 20.46 -9.37
N VAL A 581 -3.42 20.30 -10.00
CA VAL A 581 -3.25 19.52 -11.25
C VAL A 581 -2.08 18.57 -11.08
N VAL A 582 -2.29 17.32 -11.42
CA VAL A 582 -1.25 16.30 -11.52
C VAL A 582 -1.33 15.69 -12.91
N LEU A 583 -0.23 15.72 -13.62
CA LEU A 583 -0.07 15.12 -14.93
C LEU A 583 1.14 14.18 -14.90
N ASP A 584 0.92 12.88 -15.02
CA ASP A 584 1.96 11.87 -15.13
C ASP A 584 2.00 11.33 -16.57
N ALA A 585 3.12 11.43 -17.22
CA ALA A 585 3.39 10.83 -18.54
C ALA A 585 4.46 9.74 -18.39
N TYR A 586 4.30 8.63 -19.10
CA TYR A 586 5.24 7.51 -19.03
C TYR A 586 5.43 6.81 -20.37
N TYR A 587 6.61 6.25 -20.53
CA TYR A 587 6.99 5.43 -21.67
C TYR A 587 7.86 4.26 -21.21
N ASN A 588 7.38 3.04 -21.41
CA ASN A 588 8.06 1.80 -21.08
C ASN A 588 8.42 1.04 -22.33
N VAL A 589 9.68 0.69 -22.49
CA VAL A 589 10.17 -0.29 -23.47
C VAL A 589 10.50 -1.56 -22.70
N ILE A 590 9.85 -2.66 -23.03
CA ILE A 590 10.06 -3.95 -22.36
C ILE A 590 10.49 -4.96 -23.40
N ASN A 591 11.75 -5.32 -23.40
CA ASN A 591 12.25 -6.41 -24.19
C ASN A 591 11.86 -7.73 -23.53
N ASP A 592 11.49 -8.69 -24.37
CA ASP A 592 11.12 -10.04 -23.93
C ASP A 592 9.94 -10.04 -22.93
N PHE A 593 8.92 -9.23 -23.19
CA PHE A 593 7.71 -9.12 -22.39
C PHE A 593 6.93 -10.44 -22.40
N ILE A 594 6.82 -11.10 -21.25
CA ILE A 594 6.12 -12.38 -21.08
C ILE A 594 4.63 -12.10 -20.82
N TYR A 595 3.74 -12.70 -21.58
CA TYR A 595 2.31 -12.55 -21.38
C TYR A 595 1.56 -13.86 -21.61
N LEU A 596 0.40 -13.99 -21.00
CA LEU A 596 -0.48 -15.15 -21.14
C LEU A 596 -1.44 -14.92 -22.32
N LYS A 597 -1.23 -15.62 -23.42
CA LYS A 597 -1.92 -15.43 -24.69
C LYS A 597 -3.03 -16.49 -24.86
N PRO A 598 -4.25 -16.10 -25.26
CA PRO A 598 -5.29 -17.06 -25.68
C PRO A 598 -4.82 -17.89 -26.87
N THR A 599 -5.00 -19.20 -26.82
CA THR A 599 -4.65 -20.10 -27.94
C THR A 599 -5.77 -20.21 -28.98
N LEU A 600 -6.95 -19.69 -28.67
CA LEU A 600 -8.19 -19.73 -29.46
C LEU A 600 -8.79 -21.13 -29.60
N VAL A 601 -8.10 -22.16 -29.16
CA VAL A 601 -8.60 -23.55 -29.17
C VAL A 601 -8.76 -23.99 -27.72
N PRO A 602 -10.02 -24.21 -27.26
CA PRO A 602 -10.28 -24.76 -25.94
C PRO A 602 -9.75 -26.18 -25.81
N THR A 603 -9.33 -26.56 -24.62
CA THR A 603 -8.91 -27.93 -24.30
C THR A 603 -10.02 -28.69 -23.57
N VAL A 604 -10.32 -29.91 -24.07
CA VAL A 604 -11.22 -30.83 -23.41
C VAL A 604 -10.47 -31.76 -22.48
N THR A 605 -10.95 -31.88 -21.27
CA THR A 605 -10.42 -32.77 -20.24
C THR A 605 -11.53 -33.65 -19.67
N ILE A 606 -11.20 -34.64 -18.88
CA ILE A 606 -12.20 -35.42 -18.12
C ILE A 606 -13.02 -34.57 -17.13
N LYS A 607 -12.62 -33.32 -16.89
CA LYS A 607 -13.25 -32.36 -15.96
C LYS A 607 -14.08 -31.30 -16.68
N GLY A 608 -14.10 -31.31 -18.01
CA GLY A 608 -14.81 -30.34 -18.81
C GLY A 608 -13.99 -29.73 -19.93
N ALA A 609 -14.55 -28.70 -20.57
CA ALA A 609 -13.94 -27.92 -21.63
C ALA A 609 -13.55 -26.53 -21.08
N PHE A 610 -12.33 -26.12 -21.35
CA PHE A 610 -11.75 -24.89 -20.77
C PHE A 610 -11.06 -24.06 -21.86
N PRO A 611 -11.17 -22.72 -21.79
CA PRO A 611 -10.32 -21.84 -22.58
C PRO A 611 -8.86 -22.08 -22.22
N THR A 612 -8.01 -22.13 -23.26
CA THR A 612 -6.59 -22.46 -23.10
C THR A 612 -5.72 -21.24 -23.39
N PHE A 613 -4.73 -21.02 -22.54
CA PHE A 613 -3.77 -19.92 -22.64
C PHE A 613 -2.36 -20.49 -22.60
N ALA A 614 -1.45 -19.90 -23.38
CA ALA A 614 -0.02 -20.24 -23.36
C ALA A 614 0.81 -19.00 -23.07
N HIS A 615 1.89 -19.19 -22.32
CA HIS A 615 2.87 -18.14 -22.13
C HIS A 615 3.64 -17.88 -23.41
N ASP A 616 3.78 -16.63 -23.79
CA ASP A 616 4.48 -16.17 -25.00
C ASP A 616 5.34 -14.95 -24.66
N GLN A 617 6.33 -14.63 -25.47
CA GLN A 617 7.28 -13.56 -25.21
C GLN A 617 7.49 -12.66 -26.44
N VAL A 618 7.38 -11.34 -26.24
CA VAL A 618 7.45 -10.35 -27.32
C VAL A 618 8.16 -9.08 -26.86
N ASN A 619 8.61 -8.24 -27.78
CA ASN A 619 9.05 -6.89 -27.47
C ASN A 619 7.84 -5.96 -27.40
N ALA A 620 7.70 -5.23 -26.31
CA ALA A 620 6.54 -4.41 -26.01
C ALA A 620 6.90 -2.95 -25.73
N HIS A 621 6.02 -2.05 -26.18
CA HIS A 621 6.03 -0.64 -25.83
C HIS A 621 4.72 -0.25 -25.16
N LEU A 622 4.80 0.33 -23.98
CA LEU A 622 3.65 0.85 -23.24
C LEU A 622 3.87 2.33 -22.99
N ARG A 623 2.94 3.16 -23.41
CA ARG A 623 2.96 4.60 -23.14
C ARG A 623 1.60 5.09 -22.71
N GLY A 624 1.59 6.11 -21.89
CA GLY A 624 0.32 6.62 -21.40
C GLY A 624 0.43 7.91 -20.63
N LEU A 625 -0.73 8.37 -20.22
CA LEU A 625 -0.93 9.63 -19.53
C LEU A 625 -2.00 9.46 -18.46
N ASP A 626 -1.66 9.86 -17.24
CA ASP A 626 -2.61 9.98 -16.13
C ASP A 626 -2.78 11.46 -15.80
N PHE A 627 -3.99 11.97 -15.89
CA PHE A 627 -4.35 13.34 -15.57
C PHE A 627 -5.30 13.38 -14.38
N THR A 628 -5.01 14.23 -13.41
CA THR A 628 -5.90 14.50 -12.27
C THR A 628 -6.00 16.00 -12.08
N LEU A 629 -7.21 16.51 -12.12
CA LEU A 629 -7.54 17.90 -11.83
C LEU A 629 -8.48 17.94 -10.65
N SER A 630 -8.22 18.83 -9.68
CA SER A 630 -9.10 19.15 -8.58
C SER A 630 -9.28 20.67 -8.53
N TYR A 631 -10.53 21.13 -8.64
CA TYR A 631 -10.86 22.55 -8.65
C TYR A 631 -11.93 22.88 -7.65
N ALA A 632 -11.62 23.78 -6.71
CA ALA A 632 -12.58 24.33 -5.76
C ALA A 632 -13.35 25.47 -6.43
N LEU A 633 -14.59 25.21 -6.86
CA LEU A 633 -15.52 26.20 -7.40
C LEU A 633 -15.84 27.27 -6.36
N THR A 634 -16.16 26.81 -5.14
CA THR A 634 -16.33 27.63 -3.93
C THR A 634 -15.52 27.01 -2.79
N LYS A 635 -15.72 27.44 -1.56
CA LYS A 635 -15.13 26.77 -0.39
C LYS A 635 -15.76 25.40 -0.13
N GLU A 636 -17.02 25.26 -0.50
CA GLU A 636 -17.84 24.07 -0.27
C GLU A 636 -17.85 23.13 -1.49
N PHE A 637 -17.92 23.67 -2.72
CA PHE A 637 -18.02 22.89 -3.94
C PHE A 637 -16.64 22.63 -4.58
N LYS A 638 -16.37 21.36 -4.88
CA LYS A 638 -15.15 20.88 -5.52
C LYS A 638 -15.46 19.93 -6.67
N VAL A 639 -14.82 20.14 -7.79
CA VAL A 639 -14.84 19.24 -8.95
C VAL A 639 -13.50 18.49 -9.02
N ILE A 640 -13.58 17.17 -9.22
CA ILE A 640 -12.42 16.33 -9.43
C ILE A 640 -12.59 15.60 -10.76
N SER A 641 -11.60 15.71 -11.65
CA SER A 641 -11.56 15.04 -12.94
C SER A 641 -10.32 14.18 -13.04
N LYS A 642 -10.47 12.90 -13.38
CA LYS A 642 -9.37 11.97 -13.60
C LYS A 642 -9.48 11.37 -15.00
N ALA A 643 -8.38 11.24 -15.68
CA ALA A 643 -8.26 10.52 -16.96
C ALA A 643 -7.04 9.61 -16.91
N SER A 644 -7.16 8.40 -17.44
CA SER A 644 -6.05 7.45 -17.59
C SER A 644 -6.12 6.81 -18.97
N ILE A 645 -5.06 7.01 -19.75
CA ILE A 645 -4.95 6.62 -21.15
C ILE A 645 -3.71 5.74 -21.30
N LEU A 646 -3.89 4.57 -21.92
CA LEU A 646 -2.80 3.63 -22.19
C LEU A 646 -2.78 3.21 -23.65
N ARG A 647 -1.57 3.14 -24.21
CA ARG A 647 -1.28 2.55 -25.52
C ARG A 647 -0.20 1.49 -25.36
N ALA A 648 -0.56 0.24 -25.56
CA ALA A 648 0.32 -0.91 -25.44
C ALA A 648 0.45 -1.60 -26.80
N PHE A 649 1.68 -1.81 -27.25
CA PHE A 649 1.98 -2.26 -28.58
C PHE A 649 3.02 -3.37 -28.57
N ASN A 650 2.71 -4.48 -29.26
CA ASN A 650 3.63 -5.58 -29.56
C ASN A 650 4.46 -5.21 -30.79
N GLN A 651 5.74 -4.97 -30.61
CA GLN A 651 6.64 -4.60 -31.72
C GLN A 651 6.93 -5.77 -32.66
N THR A 652 6.95 -6.99 -32.11
CA THR A 652 7.27 -8.19 -32.89
C THR A 652 6.22 -8.45 -33.96
N SER A 653 4.94 -8.38 -33.59
CA SER A 653 3.81 -8.55 -34.52
C SER A 653 3.28 -7.25 -35.14
N ARG A 654 3.75 -6.10 -34.67
CA ARG A 654 3.25 -4.77 -35.04
C ARG A 654 1.75 -4.59 -34.78
N GLN A 655 1.25 -5.17 -33.69
CA GLN A 655 -0.14 -5.14 -33.26
C GLN A 655 -0.27 -4.61 -31.83
N HIS A 656 -1.48 -4.29 -31.41
CA HIS A 656 -1.75 -3.99 -30.00
C HIS A 656 -1.58 -5.24 -29.12
N LEU A 657 -1.21 -5.05 -27.85
CA LEU A 657 -1.18 -6.12 -26.88
C LEU A 657 -2.60 -6.46 -26.42
N VAL A 658 -2.87 -7.76 -26.20
CA VAL A 658 -4.10 -8.24 -25.58
C VAL A 658 -4.08 -8.00 -24.07
N MET A 659 -5.26 -8.08 -23.42
CA MET A 659 -5.40 -7.97 -21.95
C MET A 659 -4.84 -6.66 -21.37
N MET A 660 -4.99 -5.56 -22.11
CA MET A 660 -4.62 -4.21 -21.66
C MET A 660 -5.86 -3.41 -21.29
N PRO A 661 -5.85 -2.64 -20.18
CA PRO A 661 -7.01 -1.86 -19.77
C PRO A 661 -7.39 -0.80 -20.79
N ALA A 662 -8.70 -0.58 -20.92
CA ALA A 662 -9.27 0.49 -21.75
C ALA A 662 -9.07 1.88 -21.11
N ASP A 663 -9.25 2.94 -21.90
CA ASP A 663 -9.21 4.32 -21.41
C ASP A 663 -10.36 4.56 -20.42
N ARG A 664 -10.07 5.28 -19.33
CA ARG A 664 -11.03 5.59 -18.25
C ARG A 664 -11.03 7.06 -17.92
N PHE A 665 -12.23 7.56 -17.71
CA PHE A 665 -12.50 8.91 -17.23
C PHE A 665 -13.37 8.82 -15.97
N GLU A 666 -13.05 9.66 -14.99
CA GLU A 666 -13.83 9.79 -13.76
C GLU A 666 -14.03 11.26 -13.44
N ASN A 667 -15.28 11.68 -13.30
CA ASN A 667 -15.63 13.04 -12.95
C ASN A 667 -16.48 13.03 -11.69
N SER A 668 -16.10 13.81 -10.69
CA SER A 668 -16.79 13.87 -9.39
C SER A 668 -17.11 15.31 -9.03
N LEU A 669 -18.31 15.50 -8.51
CA LEU A 669 -18.74 16.72 -7.84
C LEU A 669 -18.88 16.43 -6.34
N GLU A 670 -18.20 17.22 -5.54
CA GLU A 670 -18.19 17.09 -4.08
C GLU A 670 -18.67 18.38 -3.44
N TYR A 671 -19.55 18.25 -2.46
CA TYR A 671 -19.99 19.33 -1.60
C TYR A 671 -19.55 19.03 -0.17
N ASN A 672 -18.75 19.92 0.42
CA ASN A 672 -18.29 19.85 1.79
C ASN A 672 -19.08 20.85 2.63
N PHE A 673 -19.75 20.35 3.64
CA PHE A 673 -20.50 21.18 4.57
C PHE A 673 -19.55 21.93 5.51
N LYS A 674 -19.98 23.05 6.03
CA LYS A 674 -19.22 23.76 7.07
C LYS A 674 -19.26 22.98 8.37
N ASP A 675 -18.12 22.91 9.03
CA ASP A 675 -18.01 22.26 10.33
C ASP A 675 -18.89 22.98 11.37
N GLY A 676 -19.58 22.17 12.16
CA GLY A 676 -20.40 22.60 13.27
C GLY A 676 -19.98 21.91 14.58
N LYS A 677 -20.54 22.36 15.71
CA LYS A 677 -20.21 21.78 17.03
C LYS A 677 -20.57 20.30 17.19
N LYS A 678 -21.51 19.78 16.39
CA LYS A 678 -22.01 18.41 16.49
C LYS A 678 -21.60 17.51 15.33
N VAL A 679 -21.17 18.10 14.23
CA VAL A 679 -20.80 17.39 12.99
C VAL A 679 -19.63 18.12 12.34
N GLU A 680 -18.60 17.39 11.98
CA GLU A 680 -17.40 17.85 11.30
C GLU A 680 -17.18 17.02 10.02
N ASN A 681 -16.39 17.54 9.09
CA ASN A 681 -16.00 16.86 7.86
C ASN A 681 -17.16 16.24 7.06
N ALA A 682 -18.36 16.85 7.16
CA ALA A 682 -19.52 16.36 6.44
C ALA A 682 -19.38 16.63 4.93
N TYR A 683 -19.60 15.60 4.12
CA TYR A 683 -19.54 15.74 2.66
C TYR A 683 -20.58 14.87 1.96
N VAL A 684 -20.89 15.27 0.74
CA VAL A 684 -21.63 14.48 -0.26
C VAL A 684 -20.86 14.52 -1.57
N SER A 685 -20.71 13.39 -2.24
CA SER A 685 -20.00 13.27 -3.51
C SER A 685 -20.79 12.43 -4.50
N LEU A 686 -20.87 12.90 -5.73
CA LEU A 686 -21.44 12.17 -6.85
C LEU A 686 -20.35 12.04 -7.92
N SER A 687 -20.09 10.82 -8.40
CA SER A 687 -19.05 10.56 -9.39
C SER A 687 -19.56 9.70 -10.55
N VAL A 688 -19.16 10.07 -11.75
CA VAL A 688 -19.42 9.33 -12.99
C VAL A 688 -18.11 8.73 -13.44
N THR A 689 -18.07 7.40 -13.59
CA THR A 689 -16.93 6.66 -14.13
C THR A 689 -17.31 6.10 -15.49
N SER A 690 -16.59 6.49 -16.54
CA SER A 690 -16.74 5.98 -17.91
C SER A 690 -15.51 5.20 -18.32
N VAL A 691 -15.69 3.96 -18.75
CA VAL A 691 -14.65 3.10 -19.34
C VAL A 691 -15.03 2.88 -20.80
N LEU A 692 -14.12 3.23 -21.72
CA LEU A 692 -14.37 3.06 -23.14
C LEU A 692 -14.28 1.58 -23.54
N LYS A 693 -14.89 1.21 -24.68
CA LYS A 693 -14.67 -0.09 -25.30
C LYS A 693 -13.19 -0.26 -25.62
N GLN A 694 -12.61 -1.41 -25.27
CA GLN A 694 -11.24 -1.73 -25.67
C GLN A 694 -11.21 -2.14 -27.15
N SER A 695 -11.11 -1.17 -28.02
CA SER A 695 -11.03 -1.37 -29.50
C SER A 695 -9.61 -1.64 -30.01
N ARG A 696 -8.60 -1.50 -29.13
CA ARG A 696 -7.18 -1.70 -29.47
C ARG A 696 -6.73 -3.10 -29.10
N VAL A 697 -7.30 -4.07 -29.76
CA VAL A 697 -6.94 -5.49 -29.70
C VAL A 697 -6.82 -6.04 -31.12
N PRO A 698 -5.92 -6.99 -31.37
CA PRO A 698 -5.86 -7.66 -32.66
C PRO A 698 -7.16 -8.43 -32.96
N GLU A 699 -7.56 -8.51 -34.20
CA GLU A 699 -8.67 -9.38 -34.60
C GLU A 699 -8.33 -10.85 -34.29
N ASN A 700 -9.33 -11.62 -33.90
CA ASN A 700 -9.20 -13.05 -33.58
C ASN A 700 -8.06 -13.33 -32.58
N SER A 701 -7.93 -12.51 -31.55
CA SER A 701 -6.88 -12.64 -30.53
C SER A 701 -7.40 -13.12 -29.16
N ASP A 702 -8.72 -13.34 -29.04
CA ASP A 702 -9.39 -13.78 -27.82
C ASP A 702 -10.59 -14.67 -28.16
N PHE A 703 -11.09 -15.43 -27.19
CA PHE A 703 -12.26 -16.34 -27.35
C PHE A 703 -13.57 -15.59 -27.61
N VAL A 704 -13.69 -14.36 -27.10
CA VAL A 704 -14.83 -13.47 -27.36
C VAL A 704 -14.34 -12.05 -27.68
N ASN A 705 -15.15 -11.30 -28.39
CA ASN A 705 -14.87 -9.89 -28.65
C ASN A 705 -14.82 -9.09 -27.33
N PRO A 706 -14.01 -8.01 -27.27
CA PRO A 706 -14.03 -7.11 -26.14
C PRO A 706 -15.44 -6.60 -25.84
N PRO A 707 -15.86 -6.57 -24.57
CA PRO A 707 -17.16 -6.05 -24.19
C PRO A 707 -17.30 -4.56 -24.51
N GLU A 708 -18.55 -4.09 -24.61
CA GLU A 708 -18.84 -2.69 -24.81
C GLU A 708 -18.33 -1.82 -23.67
N GLY A 709 -18.10 -0.54 -23.97
CA GLY A 709 -17.78 0.45 -22.95
C GLY A 709 -18.98 0.66 -22.01
N TYR A 710 -18.71 1.14 -20.80
CA TYR A 710 -19.74 1.38 -19.81
C TYR A 710 -19.55 2.66 -19.04
N THR A 711 -20.65 3.16 -18.47
CA THR A 711 -20.65 4.33 -17.59
C THR A 711 -21.46 4.00 -16.35
N VAL A 712 -20.85 4.18 -15.17
CA VAL A 712 -21.49 3.96 -13.87
C VAL A 712 -21.51 5.23 -13.05
N LEU A 713 -22.62 5.45 -12.37
CA LEU A 713 -22.80 6.53 -11.40
C LEU A 713 -22.54 5.98 -9.99
N ASN A 714 -21.73 6.71 -9.22
CA ASN A 714 -21.43 6.37 -7.84
C ASN A 714 -21.78 7.55 -6.93
N PHE A 715 -22.18 7.24 -5.70
CA PHE A 715 -22.50 8.19 -4.66
C PHE A 715 -21.72 7.89 -3.40
N ALA A 716 -21.30 8.91 -2.67
CA ALA A 716 -20.73 8.78 -1.34
C ALA A 716 -21.12 9.96 -0.45
N ALA A 717 -21.31 9.68 0.84
CA ALA A 717 -21.48 10.71 1.86
C ALA A 717 -20.82 10.24 3.16
N GLY A 718 -20.35 11.19 3.95
CA GLY A 718 -19.71 10.89 5.23
C GLY A 718 -19.84 12.06 6.19
N ILE A 719 -19.75 11.75 7.48
CA ILE A 719 -19.75 12.72 8.58
C ILE A 719 -18.84 12.22 9.69
N ASP A 720 -18.26 13.15 10.43
CA ASP A 720 -17.57 12.90 11.70
C ASP A 720 -18.38 13.53 12.83
N ILE A 721 -18.69 12.74 13.85
CA ILE A 721 -19.42 13.16 15.06
C ILE A 721 -18.41 13.28 16.19
N PRO A 722 -18.06 14.51 16.65
CA PRO A 722 -17.14 14.70 17.74
C PRO A 722 -17.60 14.02 19.04
N LEU A 723 -16.71 13.26 19.66
CA LEU A 723 -16.94 12.58 20.94
C LEU A 723 -15.72 12.81 21.84
N ASN A 724 -15.77 13.85 22.68
CA ASN A 724 -14.66 14.31 23.52
C ASN A 724 -13.37 14.59 22.71
N ALA A 725 -12.33 13.77 22.88
CA ALA A 725 -11.05 13.93 22.19
C ALA A 725 -10.98 13.17 20.84
N ASN A 726 -12.02 12.44 20.47
CA ASN A 726 -12.10 11.61 19.27
C ASN A 726 -13.37 11.96 18.48
N SER A 727 -13.54 11.40 17.29
CA SER A 727 -14.77 11.49 16.51
C SER A 727 -15.19 10.13 15.97
N ILE A 728 -16.49 9.87 15.96
CA ILE A 728 -17.08 8.70 15.29
C ILE A 728 -17.28 9.07 13.83
N SER A 729 -16.66 8.33 12.91
CA SER A 729 -16.86 8.52 11.48
C SER A 729 -17.94 7.58 10.95
N LEU A 730 -18.97 8.15 10.31
CA LEU A 730 -20.04 7.43 9.64
C LEU A 730 -19.99 7.71 8.15
N GLY A 731 -20.20 6.67 7.34
CA GLY A 731 -20.20 6.82 5.89
C GLY A 731 -21.21 5.90 5.20
N ILE A 732 -21.75 6.39 4.09
CA ILE A 732 -22.55 5.62 3.15
C ILE A 732 -21.96 5.81 1.75
N SER A 733 -21.92 4.76 0.96
CA SER A 733 -21.65 4.89 -0.48
C SER A 733 -22.46 3.90 -1.29
N ALA A 734 -22.71 4.23 -2.55
CA ALA A 734 -23.35 3.36 -3.51
C ALA A 734 -22.50 3.31 -4.77
N ASN A 735 -21.98 2.14 -5.09
CA ASN A 735 -21.31 1.88 -6.36
C ASN A 735 -22.34 1.35 -7.37
N ASN A 736 -22.22 1.79 -8.64
CA ASN A 736 -23.16 1.46 -9.70
C ASN A 736 -24.63 1.79 -9.27
N LEU A 737 -24.85 3.03 -8.84
CA LEU A 737 -26.14 3.50 -8.26
C LEU A 737 -27.33 3.21 -9.18
N LEU A 738 -27.15 3.32 -10.50
CA LEU A 738 -28.19 3.09 -11.50
C LEU A 738 -28.36 1.62 -11.86
N ASN A 739 -27.60 0.72 -11.25
CA ASN A 739 -27.65 -0.73 -11.50
C ASN A 739 -27.41 -1.11 -12.96
N VAL A 740 -26.44 -0.44 -13.61
CA VAL A 740 -26.07 -0.69 -15.01
C VAL A 740 -25.45 -2.08 -15.15
N ARG A 741 -25.89 -2.83 -16.16
CA ARG A 741 -25.32 -4.10 -16.57
C ARG A 741 -24.09 -3.85 -17.45
N TYR A 742 -22.95 -4.48 -17.11
CA TYR A 742 -21.72 -4.36 -17.88
C TYR A 742 -20.75 -5.51 -17.62
N ARG A 743 -19.78 -5.68 -18.52
CA ARG A 743 -18.61 -6.57 -18.37
C ARG A 743 -17.35 -5.72 -18.46
N ASP A 744 -16.38 -5.94 -17.56
CA ASP A 744 -15.07 -5.28 -17.65
C ASP A 744 -14.09 -6.15 -18.44
N TYR A 745 -13.35 -5.54 -19.38
CA TYR A 745 -12.39 -6.27 -20.21
C TYR A 745 -11.27 -6.93 -19.39
N MET A 746 -10.94 -6.38 -18.22
CA MET A 746 -9.91 -6.92 -17.32
C MET A 746 -10.46 -7.98 -16.34
N ASN A 747 -11.73 -8.38 -16.44
CA ASN A 747 -12.28 -9.50 -15.66
C ASN A 747 -12.11 -10.81 -16.43
N ARG A 748 -11.45 -11.80 -15.82
CA ARG A 748 -11.24 -13.12 -16.44
C ARG A 748 -12.54 -13.91 -16.65
N PHE A 749 -13.59 -13.60 -15.87
CA PHE A 749 -14.91 -14.20 -16.03
C PHE A 749 -15.84 -13.42 -16.98
N ARG A 750 -15.35 -12.40 -17.69
CA ARG A 750 -16.11 -11.69 -18.73
C ARG A 750 -16.67 -12.59 -19.82
N TYR A 751 -16.08 -13.78 -20.01
CA TYR A 751 -16.55 -14.78 -20.96
C TYR A 751 -17.91 -15.36 -20.55
N PHE A 752 -18.24 -15.36 -19.26
CA PHE A 752 -19.33 -16.13 -18.68
C PHE A 752 -20.36 -15.29 -17.93
N ALA A 753 -19.99 -14.12 -17.40
CA ALA A 753 -20.86 -13.35 -16.51
C ALA A 753 -20.58 -11.85 -16.53
N ASP A 754 -21.62 -11.11 -16.13
CA ASP A 754 -21.55 -9.66 -15.91
C ASP A 754 -20.91 -9.31 -14.56
N GLU A 755 -20.50 -8.05 -14.40
CA GLU A 755 -20.01 -7.49 -13.15
C GLU A 755 -21.13 -7.37 -12.10
N MET A 756 -20.75 -7.18 -10.84
CA MET A 756 -21.69 -6.89 -9.76
C MET A 756 -22.57 -5.68 -10.11
N GLY A 757 -23.85 -5.79 -9.82
CA GLY A 757 -24.80 -4.69 -9.87
C GLY A 757 -24.55 -3.67 -8.76
N ARG A 758 -25.58 -2.88 -8.45
CA ARG A 758 -25.55 -1.87 -7.38
C ARG A 758 -25.12 -2.48 -6.05
N ASN A 759 -24.17 -1.79 -5.38
CA ASN A 759 -23.68 -2.16 -4.06
C ASN A 759 -23.68 -0.93 -3.15
N ILE A 760 -24.55 -0.94 -2.13
CA ILE A 760 -24.60 0.08 -1.10
C ILE A 760 -23.78 -0.38 0.08
N SER A 761 -22.89 0.48 0.60
CA SER A 761 -22.10 0.20 1.78
C SER A 761 -22.39 1.20 2.90
N LEU A 762 -22.54 0.70 4.11
CA LEU A 762 -22.62 1.47 5.35
C LEU A 762 -21.37 1.22 6.17
N ARG A 763 -20.78 2.26 6.71
CA ARG A 763 -19.53 2.20 7.46
C ARG A 763 -19.62 3.01 8.74
N ALA A 764 -19.05 2.44 9.82
CA ALA A 764 -18.84 3.15 11.07
C ALA A 764 -17.41 2.88 11.56
N THR A 765 -16.69 3.94 11.90
CA THR A 765 -15.39 3.87 12.58
C THR A 765 -15.54 4.52 13.94
N ILE A 766 -15.33 3.73 15.00
CA ILE A 766 -15.58 4.11 16.39
C ILE A 766 -14.27 4.03 17.15
N PRO A 767 -13.55 5.15 17.34
CA PRO A 767 -12.38 5.17 18.21
C PRO A 767 -12.81 5.16 19.68
N PHE A 768 -12.04 4.49 20.52
CA PHE A 768 -12.27 4.44 21.96
C PHE A 768 -10.96 4.49 22.74
N THR A 769 -11.06 4.92 23.99
CA THR A 769 -9.94 4.97 24.93
C THR A 769 -10.24 4.07 26.10
N LEU A 770 -9.41 3.05 26.34
CA LEU A 770 -9.54 2.15 27.49
C LEU A 770 -8.81 2.70 28.70
N PHE A 771 -7.65 3.32 28.48
CA PHE A 771 -6.82 3.85 29.56
C PHE A 771 -5.95 5.00 29.09
N THR A 772 -6.01 6.12 29.79
CA THR A 772 -5.01 7.21 29.73
C THR A 772 -4.48 7.44 31.14
N PRO A 773 -3.15 7.43 31.34
CA PRO A 773 -2.62 7.84 32.64
C PRO A 773 -3.10 9.27 32.96
N LYS A 774 -3.56 9.50 34.19
CA LYS A 774 -3.82 10.85 34.66
C LYS A 774 -2.51 11.66 34.47
N SER A 775 -2.59 12.81 33.82
CA SER A 775 -1.48 13.76 33.81
C SER A 775 -1.15 14.09 35.26
N ILE A 776 0.03 13.62 35.72
CA ILE A 776 0.59 13.99 37.03
C ILE A 776 0.98 15.46 36.99
#